data_d86d2989bd63b48a27217cdaba2b5440
#
_entry.id   d86d2989bd63b48a27217cdaba2b5440
#
_cell.length_a   1.000
_cell.length_b   1.000
_cell.length_c   1.000
_cell.angle_alpha   90.00
_cell.angle_beta   90.00
_cell.angle_gamma   90.00
#
_symmetry.space_group_name_H-M   'P 1'
#
loop_
_entity.id
_entity.type
_entity.pdbx_description
1 polymer ?
#
loop_
_entity_poly.entity_id
_entity_poly.type
_entity_poly.pdbx_seq_one_letter_code
_entity_poly.pdbx_strand_id
1 'polypeptide(L)'
;MEQFGMSRQLSLPGQQKDQFWRAVVLCALTAAVFFLPFYIMDGGFFHYAGDFNSQQIGFYRYMNGFLKGAGYPDSTFAGAPRNTFSWATDLGSGAMNAYSFYLYGSPFFWFSMLFPQRWLPYLMVPLLVLKFGVAGGGAYLYLKRYVKNWDYAVLGACLYALSGFAVYNVFFNHFVDVVALFPYLLWALDEAMYNKRHGLFAFWAAVNLLNNYFFFAGQVVFLAIYFVCKLTTGDYRLTVKRFVQLAFESLLGVAMGCLLLVPAVLSLLQNPRTIDLASGWGFLTYGKVQQYLAILLSWVMPPDSPYLTSIWSEGVIKWTSMSAYLPLCSMAGALAYWRARRGDSKKRIVAVCAVCALVPILNSAFYALNSSYYARWYYMPVLILAAMTVNALEDHNTDLDTPARGLGWIMLATLAFALVPVLDNDTGTWSLGVLKNPGQYFVVLGFGLGGLLLYRLICQKWRADSRFAQRMTAAVVAFACVFSMVHIGIGKFGQWYTDSDLVEQDNNALLLKEDLPEGDYRVDTYKIHDNIGMWLDKSCLQYFGSTAAPSILSFYPALGVKRDVRSEPDISDYALRGLLSVEYLITTPEQQADFESQADDGWAYYDELDGFVLYKNKNYVPMGFTYDYYVTEETYGQANKNSRANLLMRALVLSDEDAAAYGQYLTELPEEKQSELTYEAYVQDCNDRRAQACSVFEMNNAGFHAEITQDKANLVFFSVPYDDGFTAYVNGEQTDIVRVDDGMMAVLCPAGTSSIDFVYQADGLALSRTVTLAALPVWLVYTAYFVWRKRKKSKV
;
A
#
# COMPACT_ATOMS: atom_id res chain seq x y z
N MET A 1 -4.50 -44.89 26.98
CA MET A 1 -3.48 -43.91 26.46
C MET A 1 -3.18 -44.04 24.99
N GLU A 2 -4.17 -44.48 24.15
CA GLU A 2 -3.97 -44.75 22.71
C GLU A 2 -4.97 -44.04 21.79
N GLN A 3 -5.61 -42.96 22.20
CA GLN A 3 -6.60 -42.22 21.39
C GLN A 3 -6.23 -40.80 21.01
N PHE A 4 -5.00 -40.32 21.24
CA PHE A 4 -4.63 -38.92 21.03
C PHE A 4 -3.58 -38.64 19.94
N GLY A 5 -3.39 -39.54 19.01
CA GLY A 5 -2.32 -39.47 18.02
C GLY A 5 -2.74 -39.47 16.57
N MET A 6 -3.92 -38.96 16.19
CA MET A 6 -4.33 -39.04 14.79
C MET A 6 -5.06 -37.76 14.31
N SER A 7 -4.32 -36.71 13.93
CA SER A 7 -4.78 -35.81 12.87
C SER A 7 -4.58 -36.47 11.51
N ARG A 8 -5.23 -37.63 11.31
CA ARG A 8 -5.34 -38.24 10.00
C ARG A 8 -6.38 -37.51 9.17
N GLN A 9 -6.16 -37.45 7.88
CA GLN A 9 -7.19 -37.17 6.88
C GLN A 9 -8.53 -37.76 7.31
N LEU A 10 -9.42 -36.95 7.83
CA LEU A 10 -10.75 -37.33 8.28
C LEU A 10 -11.77 -37.25 7.12
N SER A 11 -11.33 -37.19 5.89
CA SER A 11 -12.16 -37.42 4.72
C SER A 11 -12.26 -38.90 4.50
N LEU A 12 -13.47 -39.47 4.54
CA LEU A 12 -13.75 -40.77 3.98
C LEU A 12 -13.28 -40.75 2.53
N PRO A 13 -12.30 -41.59 2.14
CA PRO A 13 -11.83 -41.61 0.75
C PRO A 13 -12.99 -42.09 -0.14
N GLY A 14 -13.43 -41.26 -1.06
CA GLY A 14 -14.23 -41.67 -2.20
C GLY A 14 -15.65 -41.14 -2.33
N GLN A 15 -16.23 -40.37 -1.38
CA GLN A 15 -17.64 -39.95 -1.48
C GLN A 15 -17.91 -38.43 -1.55
N GLN A 16 -16.94 -37.54 -1.25
CA GLN A 16 -17.17 -36.10 -1.33
C GLN A 16 -16.58 -35.51 -2.61
N LYS A 17 -17.41 -34.83 -3.39
CA LYS A 17 -16.92 -34.03 -4.53
C LYS A 17 -16.14 -32.83 -4.02
N ASP A 18 -15.02 -32.50 -4.66
CA ASP A 18 -14.26 -31.28 -4.36
C ASP A 18 -15.15 -30.04 -4.63
N GLN A 19 -15.22 -29.14 -3.66
CA GLN A 19 -16.07 -27.96 -3.71
C GLN A 19 -15.26 -26.67 -3.89
N PHE A 20 -14.03 -26.78 -4.37
CA PHE A 20 -13.15 -25.63 -4.58
C PHE A 20 -13.83 -24.53 -5.39
N TRP A 21 -14.34 -24.87 -6.57
CA TRP A 21 -15.02 -23.90 -7.43
C TRP A 21 -16.30 -23.34 -6.83
N ARG A 22 -17.00 -24.13 -6.00
CA ARG A 22 -18.16 -23.62 -5.26
C ARG A 22 -17.76 -22.53 -4.27
N ALA A 23 -16.66 -22.69 -3.55
CA ALA A 23 -16.16 -21.66 -2.65
C ALA A 23 -15.71 -20.41 -3.42
N VAL A 24 -14.96 -20.58 -4.52
CA VAL A 24 -14.54 -19.47 -5.38
C VAL A 24 -15.74 -18.67 -5.91
N VAL A 25 -16.67 -19.36 -6.56
CA VAL A 25 -17.83 -18.72 -7.20
C VAL A 25 -18.74 -18.08 -6.17
N LEU A 26 -18.96 -18.71 -5.02
CA LEU A 26 -19.83 -18.16 -3.99
C LEU A 26 -19.25 -16.86 -3.39
N CYS A 27 -17.95 -16.83 -3.08
CA CYS A 27 -17.30 -15.62 -2.58
C CYS A 27 -17.28 -14.50 -3.65
N ALA A 28 -16.96 -14.85 -4.90
CA ALA A 28 -16.96 -13.89 -6.01
C ALA A 28 -18.36 -13.32 -6.29
N LEU A 29 -19.38 -14.17 -6.36
CA LEU A 29 -20.77 -13.72 -6.59
C LEU A 29 -21.28 -12.84 -5.43
N THR A 30 -20.93 -13.19 -4.19
CA THR A 30 -21.31 -12.35 -3.04
C THR A 30 -20.65 -10.97 -3.17
N ALA A 31 -19.37 -10.93 -3.52
CA ALA A 31 -18.68 -9.66 -3.77
C ALA A 31 -19.33 -8.88 -4.93
N ALA A 32 -19.62 -9.54 -6.04
CA ALA A 32 -20.31 -8.92 -7.17
C ALA A 32 -21.65 -8.31 -6.77
N VAL A 33 -22.45 -9.01 -5.95
CA VAL A 33 -23.76 -8.51 -5.50
C VAL A 33 -23.63 -7.30 -4.60
N PHE A 34 -22.69 -7.28 -3.64
CA PHE A 34 -22.59 -6.13 -2.75
C PHE A 34 -21.92 -4.91 -3.39
N PHE A 35 -21.09 -5.06 -4.43
CA PHE A 35 -20.57 -3.95 -5.20
C PHE A 35 -21.55 -3.44 -6.27
N LEU A 36 -22.46 -4.28 -6.75
CA LEU A 36 -23.32 -3.98 -7.91
C LEU A 36 -24.08 -2.66 -7.81
N PRO A 37 -24.73 -2.30 -6.66
CA PRO A 37 -25.43 -1.03 -6.54
C PRO A 37 -24.52 0.17 -6.78
N PHE A 38 -23.35 0.17 -6.20
CA PHE A 38 -22.37 1.25 -6.33
C PHE A 38 -21.77 1.30 -7.73
N TYR A 39 -21.44 0.13 -8.30
CA TYR A 39 -20.94 0.05 -9.67
C TYR A 39 -21.92 0.59 -10.70
N ILE A 40 -23.22 0.31 -10.54
CA ILE A 40 -24.28 0.85 -11.42
C ILE A 40 -24.43 2.36 -11.19
N MET A 41 -24.42 2.81 -9.93
CA MET A 41 -24.60 4.22 -9.57
C MET A 41 -23.48 5.10 -10.13
N ASP A 42 -22.26 4.58 -10.17
CA ASP A 42 -21.08 5.28 -10.69
C ASP A 42 -20.85 5.03 -12.19
N GLY A 43 -21.84 4.51 -12.91
CA GLY A 43 -21.70 4.20 -14.34
C GLY A 43 -20.56 3.22 -14.67
N GLY A 44 -20.16 2.40 -13.72
CA GLY A 44 -19.05 1.45 -13.83
C GLY A 44 -17.69 1.98 -13.38
N PHE A 45 -17.50 3.29 -13.26
CA PHE A 45 -16.30 3.91 -12.74
C PHE A 45 -16.40 4.07 -11.22
N PHE A 46 -16.29 2.94 -10.50
CA PHE A 46 -16.50 2.88 -9.05
C PHE A 46 -15.47 3.70 -8.29
N HIS A 47 -15.97 4.65 -7.51
CA HIS A 47 -15.23 5.39 -6.50
C HIS A 47 -15.64 4.93 -5.10
N TYR A 48 -14.69 4.92 -4.17
CA TYR A 48 -14.96 4.55 -2.78
C TYR A 48 -14.64 5.71 -1.84
N ALA A 49 -13.40 5.78 -1.36
CA ALA A 49 -12.93 6.84 -0.48
C ALA A 49 -11.40 6.79 -0.34
N GLY A 50 -10.77 7.93 -0.05
CA GLY A 50 -9.36 8.07 0.32
C GLY A 50 -8.39 7.36 -0.62
N ASP A 51 -7.54 6.47 -0.09
CA ASP A 51 -6.50 5.78 -0.87
C ASP A 51 -7.03 5.05 -2.10
N PHE A 52 -8.26 4.54 -2.05
CA PHE A 52 -8.86 3.87 -3.20
C PHE A 52 -9.02 4.83 -4.37
N ASN A 53 -9.52 6.03 -4.14
CA ASN A 53 -9.74 7.06 -5.17
C ASN A 53 -8.41 7.72 -5.54
N SER A 54 -7.72 8.28 -4.55
CA SER A 54 -6.53 9.12 -4.75
C SER A 54 -5.31 8.35 -5.26
N GLN A 55 -5.20 7.04 -5.01
CA GLN A 55 -4.04 6.24 -5.39
C GLN A 55 -4.40 5.09 -6.33
N GLN A 56 -5.29 4.18 -5.88
CA GLN A 56 -5.38 2.87 -6.49
C GLN A 56 -5.92 2.91 -7.91
N ILE A 57 -6.90 3.75 -8.20
CA ILE A 57 -7.46 3.89 -9.56
C ILE A 57 -6.40 4.50 -10.48
N GLY A 58 -5.82 5.63 -10.08
CA GLY A 58 -4.78 6.33 -10.84
C GLY A 58 -3.55 5.44 -11.07
N PHE A 59 -3.07 4.74 -10.04
CA PHE A 59 -1.90 3.86 -10.13
C PHE A 59 -2.12 2.70 -11.11
N TYR A 60 -3.28 2.03 -11.06
CA TYR A 60 -3.59 0.94 -12.00
C TYR A 60 -3.65 1.44 -13.44
N ARG A 61 -4.33 2.57 -13.67
CA ARG A 61 -4.44 3.17 -15.01
C ARG A 61 -3.07 3.62 -15.52
N TYR A 62 -2.38 4.45 -14.73
CA TYR A 62 -1.08 5.01 -15.14
C TYR A 62 -0.06 3.93 -15.43
N MET A 63 0.14 2.99 -14.52
CA MET A 63 1.13 1.94 -14.69
C MET A 63 0.80 0.95 -15.80
N ASN A 64 -0.49 0.71 -16.11
CA ASN A 64 -0.88 -0.07 -17.28
C ASN A 64 -0.42 0.61 -18.56
N GLY A 65 -0.63 1.91 -18.70
CA GLY A 65 -0.16 2.69 -19.85
C GLY A 65 1.36 2.77 -19.91
N PHE A 66 2.00 3.16 -18.81
CA PHE A 66 3.45 3.29 -18.70
C PHE A 66 4.20 2.02 -19.12
N LEU A 67 3.80 0.85 -18.60
CA LEU A 67 4.43 -0.43 -18.96
C LEU A 67 4.18 -0.86 -20.42
N LYS A 68 3.21 -0.26 -21.08
CA LYS A 68 2.94 -0.45 -22.54
C LYS A 68 3.59 0.62 -23.40
N GLY A 69 4.37 1.53 -22.80
CA GLY A 69 5.08 2.59 -23.51
C GLY A 69 4.21 3.82 -23.80
N ALA A 70 3.13 4.03 -23.04
CA ALA A 70 2.40 5.29 -23.07
C ALA A 70 3.09 6.34 -22.19
N GLY A 71 2.91 7.60 -22.51
CA GLY A 71 3.51 8.74 -21.83
C GLY A 71 4.80 9.18 -22.52
N TYR A 72 5.90 9.20 -21.79
CA TYR A 72 7.18 9.71 -22.29
C TYR A 72 7.85 8.77 -23.30
N PRO A 73 8.60 9.29 -24.28
CA PRO A 73 9.25 8.52 -25.33
C PRO A 73 10.34 7.59 -24.75
N ASP A 74 10.76 6.63 -25.58
CA ASP A 74 11.95 5.82 -25.27
C ASP A 74 13.20 6.69 -25.27
N SER A 75 14.15 6.40 -24.38
CA SER A 75 15.45 7.09 -24.37
C SER A 75 16.20 6.87 -25.68
N THR A 76 16.81 7.92 -26.19
CA THR A 76 17.69 7.87 -27.37
C THR A 76 19.09 7.33 -27.05
N PHE A 77 19.45 7.24 -25.75
CA PHE A 77 20.74 6.70 -25.32
C PHE A 77 20.83 5.20 -25.59
N ALA A 78 21.91 4.79 -26.25
CA ALA A 78 22.10 3.41 -26.69
C ALA A 78 22.18 2.43 -25.51
N GLY A 79 21.28 1.47 -25.46
CA GLY A 79 21.22 0.45 -24.39
C GLY A 79 20.47 0.86 -23.15
N ALA A 80 19.84 2.03 -23.11
CA ALA A 80 18.97 2.44 -22.02
C ALA A 80 17.82 1.43 -21.84
N PRO A 81 17.46 1.06 -20.60
CA PRO A 81 16.31 0.22 -20.35
C PRO A 81 15.02 1.01 -20.63
N ARG A 82 13.90 0.28 -20.84
CA ARG A 82 12.61 0.92 -21.09
C ARG A 82 11.72 0.90 -19.85
N ASN A 83 10.92 1.94 -19.69
CA ASN A 83 9.89 2.04 -18.66
C ASN A 83 10.44 1.83 -17.23
N THR A 84 11.57 2.46 -16.93
CA THR A 84 12.24 2.36 -15.63
C THR A 84 12.06 3.59 -14.76
N PHE A 85 11.88 4.78 -15.36
CA PHE A 85 11.72 6.04 -14.66
C PHE A 85 10.37 6.70 -14.98
N SER A 86 9.60 7.03 -13.96
CA SER A 86 8.26 7.60 -14.04
C SER A 86 8.29 9.09 -13.67
N TRP A 87 8.06 9.95 -14.65
CA TRP A 87 7.98 11.40 -14.43
C TRP A 87 6.69 11.84 -13.74
N ALA A 88 5.56 11.15 -13.99
CA ALA A 88 4.30 11.47 -13.32
C ALA A 88 4.21 10.92 -11.87
N THR A 89 5.32 10.49 -11.30
CA THR A 89 5.42 10.02 -9.91
C THR A 89 6.22 11.02 -9.09
N ASP A 90 5.53 11.91 -8.37
CA ASP A 90 6.15 13.02 -7.64
C ASP A 90 7.02 13.88 -8.58
N LEU A 91 8.21 14.31 -8.16
CA LEU A 91 9.17 15.04 -9.00
C LEU A 91 9.93 14.14 -10.00
N GLY A 92 9.53 12.90 -10.14
CA GLY A 92 10.20 11.83 -10.87
C GLY A 92 10.71 10.75 -9.92
N SER A 93 10.47 9.49 -10.25
CA SER A 93 10.87 8.37 -9.40
C SER A 93 11.09 7.10 -10.20
N GLY A 94 11.96 6.22 -9.73
CA GLY A 94 12.12 4.88 -10.26
C GLY A 94 10.82 4.09 -10.16
N ALA A 95 10.26 3.68 -11.30
CA ALA A 95 8.93 3.06 -11.35
C ALA A 95 8.84 1.77 -10.51
N MET A 96 9.91 0.95 -10.49
CA MET A 96 9.94 -0.26 -9.69
C MET A 96 9.90 0.06 -8.19
N ASN A 97 10.69 1.03 -7.72
CA ASN A 97 10.73 1.42 -6.31
C ASN A 97 9.41 2.05 -5.86
N ALA A 98 8.81 2.89 -6.70
CA ALA A 98 7.55 3.56 -6.38
C ALA A 98 6.34 2.61 -6.35
N TYR A 99 6.31 1.57 -7.19
CA TYR A 99 5.11 0.74 -7.36
C TYR A 99 5.27 -0.72 -6.92
N SER A 100 6.45 -1.16 -6.46
CA SER A 100 6.65 -2.53 -5.96
C SER A 100 5.78 -2.87 -4.77
N PHE A 101 5.51 -1.90 -3.89
CA PHE A 101 4.60 -2.04 -2.76
C PHE A 101 3.13 -2.18 -3.18
N TYR A 102 2.72 -1.56 -4.30
CA TYR A 102 1.32 -1.46 -4.69
C TYR A 102 0.90 -2.45 -5.78
N LEU A 103 1.71 -2.60 -6.85
CA LEU A 103 1.25 -3.20 -8.10
C LEU A 103 2.20 -4.25 -8.70
N TYR A 104 3.51 -3.98 -8.76
CA TYR A 104 4.45 -4.74 -9.59
C TYR A 104 4.45 -6.24 -9.33
N GLY A 105 4.22 -6.68 -8.11
CA GLY A 105 4.16 -8.09 -7.75
C GLY A 105 2.77 -8.69 -7.76
N SER A 106 1.71 -7.88 -7.96
CA SER A 106 0.33 -8.32 -7.90
C SER A 106 -0.08 -9.13 -9.14
N PRO A 107 -0.50 -10.39 -9.01
CA PRO A 107 -1.02 -11.14 -10.15
C PRO A 107 -2.31 -10.55 -10.71
N PHE A 108 -3.07 -9.80 -9.91
CA PHE A 108 -4.29 -9.12 -10.33
C PHE A 108 -4.00 -7.89 -11.19
N PHE A 109 -2.93 -7.16 -10.86
CA PHE A 109 -2.44 -6.08 -11.72
C PHE A 109 -1.96 -6.64 -13.08
N TRP A 110 -1.16 -7.71 -13.08
CA TRP A 110 -0.71 -8.34 -14.34
C TRP A 110 -1.86 -8.90 -15.17
N PHE A 111 -2.92 -9.40 -14.52
CA PHE A 111 -4.14 -9.76 -15.24
C PHE A 111 -4.80 -8.53 -15.89
N SER A 112 -4.81 -7.38 -15.22
CA SER A 112 -5.35 -6.13 -15.78
C SER A 112 -4.57 -5.62 -17.00
N MET A 113 -3.29 -6.00 -17.16
CA MET A 113 -2.47 -5.67 -18.32
C MET A 113 -3.01 -6.25 -19.65
N LEU A 114 -3.92 -7.24 -19.60
CA LEU A 114 -4.60 -7.76 -20.78
C LEU A 114 -5.61 -6.77 -21.38
N PHE A 115 -5.94 -5.70 -20.66
CA PHE A 115 -6.95 -4.73 -21.05
C PHE A 115 -6.33 -3.38 -21.42
N PRO A 116 -7.00 -2.58 -22.27
CA PRO A 116 -6.56 -1.22 -22.60
C PRO A 116 -6.55 -0.31 -21.37
N GLN A 117 -5.61 0.63 -21.31
CA GLN A 117 -5.46 1.60 -20.23
C GLN A 117 -6.78 2.30 -19.83
N ARG A 118 -7.55 2.76 -20.82
CA ARG A 118 -8.84 3.45 -20.62
C ARG A 118 -9.89 2.61 -19.88
N TRP A 119 -9.75 1.28 -19.81
CA TRP A 119 -10.69 0.40 -19.14
C TRP A 119 -10.35 0.16 -17.68
N LEU A 120 -9.14 0.55 -17.23
CA LEU A 120 -8.66 0.20 -15.88
C LEU A 120 -9.56 0.74 -14.77
N PRO A 121 -10.07 2.00 -14.81
CA PRO A 121 -10.98 2.49 -13.78
C PRO A 121 -12.24 1.61 -13.65
N TYR A 122 -12.78 1.13 -14.77
CA TYR A 122 -13.96 0.25 -14.81
C TYR A 122 -13.66 -1.19 -14.36
N LEU A 123 -12.39 -1.61 -14.34
CA LEU A 123 -11.99 -2.95 -13.93
C LEU A 123 -11.75 -3.07 -12.42
N MET A 124 -11.76 -1.99 -11.65
CA MET A 124 -11.45 -2.03 -10.22
C MET A 124 -12.39 -2.97 -9.46
N VAL A 125 -13.72 -2.88 -9.68
CA VAL A 125 -14.68 -3.80 -9.06
C VAL A 125 -14.56 -5.23 -9.59
N PRO A 126 -14.50 -5.51 -10.90
CA PRO A 126 -14.22 -6.85 -11.41
C PRO A 126 -12.97 -7.50 -10.82
N LEU A 127 -11.88 -6.74 -10.64
CA LEU A 127 -10.67 -7.24 -10.00
C LEU A 127 -10.89 -7.54 -8.51
N LEU A 128 -11.61 -6.68 -7.77
CA LEU A 128 -11.98 -6.96 -6.38
C LEU A 128 -12.82 -8.24 -6.29
N VAL A 129 -13.82 -8.43 -7.14
CA VAL A 129 -14.63 -9.65 -7.20
C VAL A 129 -13.75 -10.88 -7.42
N LEU A 130 -12.77 -10.80 -8.31
CA LEU A 130 -11.80 -11.87 -8.54
C LEU A 130 -10.97 -12.15 -7.28
N LYS A 131 -10.48 -11.11 -6.58
CA LYS A 131 -9.70 -11.25 -5.35
C LYS A 131 -10.49 -11.97 -4.25
N PHE A 132 -11.76 -11.60 -4.04
CA PHE A 132 -12.64 -12.28 -3.09
C PHE A 132 -12.86 -13.75 -3.45
N GLY A 133 -13.02 -14.07 -4.72
CA GLY A 133 -13.11 -15.45 -5.22
C GLY A 133 -11.84 -16.24 -4.94
N VAL A 134 -10.66 -15.68 -5.24
CA VAL A 134 -9.35 -16.30 -4.98
C VAL A 134 -9.14 -16.52 -3.49
N ALA A 135 -9.49 -15.54 -2.63
CA ALA A 135 -9.45 -15.67 -1.18
C ALA A 135 -10.28 -16.87 -0.70
N GLY A 136 -11.51 -17.01 -1.22
CA GLY A 136 -12.40 -18.13 -0.91
C GLY A 136 -11.80 -19.49 -1.32
N GLY A 137 -11.23 -19.56 -2.52
CA GLY A 137 -10.55 -20.77 -3.00
C GLY A 137 -9.37 -21.18 -2.12
N GLY A 138 -8.50 -20.25 -1.78
CA GLY A 138 -7.34 -20.50 -0.91
C GLY A 138 -7.74 -20.92 0.50
N ALA A 139 -8.71 -20.24 1.09
CA ALA A 139 -9.25 -20.59 2.41
C ALA A 139 -9.90 -21.97 2.40
N TYR A 140 -10.66 -22.32 1.36
CA TYR A 140 -11.21 -23.68 1.20
C TYR A 140 -10.12 -24.74 1.17
N LEU A 141 -9.05 -24.55 0.38
CA LEU A 141 -7.95 -25.52 0.29
C LEU A 141 -7.28 -25.76 1.65
N TYR A 142 -7.12 -24.70 2.44
CA TYR A 142 -6.59 -24.80 3.79
C TYR A 142 -7.58 -25.51 4.74
N LEU A 143 -8.85 -25.07 4.75
CA LEU A 143 -9.86 -25.50 5.72
C LEU A 143 -10.36 -26.94 5.52
N LYS A 144 -10.40 -27.43 4.27
CA LYS A 144 -10.89 -28.80 4.00
C LYS A 144 -10.08 -29.90 4.70
N ARG A 145 -8.88 -29.59 5.17
CA ARG A 145 -8.06 -30.50 5.99
C ARG A 145 -8.59 -30.66 7.41
N TYR A 146 -9.27 -29.64 7.94
CA TYR A 146 -9.64 -29.56 9.36
C TYR A 146 -11.10 -29.91 9.63
N VAL A 147 -11.90 -30.19 8.63
CA VAL A 147 -13.32 -30.57 8.73
C VAL A 147 -13.55 -31.95 8.11
N LYS A 148 -14.58 -32.65 8.58
CA LYS A 148 -15.01 -33.95 8.04
C LYS A 148 -15.92 -33.75 6.82
N ASN A 149 -16.88 -32.87 6.92
CA ASN A 149 -17.77 -32.49 5.82
C ASN A 149 -17.27 -31.18 5.15
N TRP A 150 -16.98 -31.24 3.86
CA TRP A 150 -16.42 -30.14 3.10
C TRP A 150 -17.38 -28.94 2.89
N ASP A 151 -18.68 -29.11 3.17
CA ASP A 151 -19.60 -27.98 3.25
C ASP A 151 -19.19 -26.98 4.34
N TYR A 152 -18.61 -27.46 5.45
CA TYR A 152 -18.02 -26.57 6.48
C TYR A 152 -16.74 -25.87 6.00
N ALA A 153 -15.99 -26.49 5.09
CA ALA A 153 -14.84 -25.80 4.48
C ALA A 153 -15.31 -24.65 3.57
N VAL A 154 -16.42 -24.82 2.83
CA VAL A 154 -17.03 -23.74 2.05
C VAL A 154 -17.55 -22.63 2.96
N LEU A 155 -18.22 -22.99 4.06
CA LEU A 155 -18.63 -22.01 5.08
C LEU A 155 -17.47 -21.21 5.62
N GLY A 156 -16.38 -21.89 6.01
CA GLY A 156 -15.18 -21.23 6.53
C GLY A 156 -14.49 -20.34 5.48
N ALA A 157 -14.52 -20.75 4.23
CA ALA A 157 -14.02 -19.93 3.12
C ALA A 157 -14.81 -18.64 2.97
N CYS A 158 -16.14 -18.68 3.07
CA CYS A 158 -16.98 -17.48 3.07
C CYS A 158 -16.72 -16.62 4.32
N LEU A 159 -16.56 -17.21 5.50
CA LEU A 159 -16.23 -16.46 6.73
C LEU A 159 -14.91 -15.71 6.60
N TYR A 160 -13.89 -16.31 5.98
CA TYR A 160 -12.60 -15.68 5.77
C TYR A 160 -12.63 -14.61 4.68
N ALA A 161 -13.07 -15.00 3.47
CA ALA A 161 -13.04 -14.11 2.32
C ALA A 161 -13.94 -12.88 2.48
N LEU A 162 -15.08 -13.03 3.19
CA LEU A 162 -16.04 -11.95 3.44
C LEU A 162 -15.91 -11.38 4.86
N SER A 163 -14.76 -11.60 5.53
CA SER A 163 -14.51 -11.10 6.88
C SER A 163 -14.53 -9.59 6.96
N GLY A 164 -14.75 -9.05 8.15
CA GLY A 164 -14.66 -7.61 8.39
C GLY A 164 -13.30 -7.04 7.99
N PHE A 165 -12.21 -7.83 8.13
CA PHE A 165 -10.89 -7.44 7.65
C PHE A 165 -10.86 -7.24 6.12
N ALA A 166 -11.39 -8.19 5.36
CA ALA A 166 -11.38 -8.12 3.90
C ALA A 166 -12.22 -6.95 3.39
N VAL A 167 -13.41 -6.72 3.97
CA VAL A 167 -14.31 -5.64 3.58
C VAL A 167 -13.75 -4.26 3.96
N TYR A 168 -13.17 -4.12 5.16
CA TYR A 168 -12.47 -2.91 5.58
C TYR A 168 -11.38 -2.52 4.59
N ASN A 169 -10.57 -3.49 4.15
CA ASN A 169 -9.40 -3.25 3.32
C ASN A 169 -9.70 -3.08 1.82
N VAL A 170 -10.97 -3.06 1.40
CA VAL A 170 -11.37 -2.56 0.07
C VAL A 170 -10.83 -1.14 -0.15
N PHE A 171 -10.83 -0.31 0.90
CA PHE A 171 -10.25 1.03 0.91
C PHE A 171 -8.80 1.07 0.41
N PHE A 172 -7.99 0.08 0.78
CA PHE A 172 -6.59 -0.02 0.38
C PHE A 172 -6.38 -0.90 -0.86
N ASN A 173 -7.41 -1.48 -1.45
CA ASN A 173 -7.42 -2.36 -2.63
C ASN A 173 -6.31 -3.42 -2.69
N HIS A 174 -5.01 -3.02 -2.72
CA HIS A 174 -3.86 -3.95 -2.79
C HIS A 174 -3.69 -4.82 -1.53
N PHE A 175 -4.27 -4.44 -0.38
CA PHE A 175 -4.30 -5.30 0.80
C PHE A 175 -5.23 -6.52 0.61
N VAL A 176 -6.24 -6.39 -0.26
CA VAL A 176 -7.12 -7.52 -0.61
C VAL A 176 -6.36 -8.60 -1.39
N ASP A 177 -5.31 -8.25 -2.12
CA ASP A 177 -4.40 -9.20 -2.78
C ASP A 177 -3.73 -10.11 -1.76
N VAL A 178 -3.28 -9.53 -0.64
CA VAL A 178 -2.63 -10.26 0.45
C VAL A 178 -3.62 -11.21 1.12
N VAL A 179 -4.86 -10.76 1.36
CA VAL A 179 -5.96 -11.62 1.86
C VAL A 179 -6.23 -12.78 0.90
N ALA A 180 -6.20 -12.51 -0.40
CA ALA A 180 -6.46 -13.52 -1.43
C ALA A 180 -5.38 -14.60 -1.49
N LEU A 181 -4.10 -14.23 -1.33
CA LEU A 181 -2.97 -15.13 -1.60
C LEU A 181 -2.43 -15.85 -0.36
N PHE A 182 -2.56 -15.27 0.82
CA PHE A 182 -2.02 -15.85 2.06
C PHE A 182 -2.53 -17.26 2.38
N PRO A 183 -3.82 -17.61 2.21
CA PRO A 183 -4.29 -18.97 2.54
C PRO A 183 -3.59 -20.07 1.75
N TYR A 184 -3.15 -19.76 0.52
CA TYR A 184 -2.38 -20.70 -0.30
C TYR A 184 -0.98 -20.95 0.28
N LEU A 185 -0.34 -19.92 0.85
CA LEU A 185 0.95 -20.06 1.51
C LEU A 185 0.85 -20.97 2.75
N LEU A 186 -0.16 -20.74 3.58
CA LEU A 186 -0.38 -21.54 4.78
C LEU A 186 -0.77 -22.98 4.43
N TRP A 187 -1.63 -23.16 3.41
CA TRP A 187 -1.95 -24.49 2.85
C TRP A 187 -0.71 -25.19 2.31
N ALA A 188 0.19 -24.49 1.61
CA ALA A 188 1.41 -25.07 1.05
C ALA A 188 2.38 -25.54 2.15
N LEU A 189 2.49 -24.79 3.26
CA LEU A 189 3.26 -25.23 4.44
C LEU A 189 2.67 -26.51 5.04
N ASP A 190 1.34 -26.58 5.21
CA ASP A 190 0.67 -27.80 5.68
C ASP A 190 0.89 -28.98 4.72
N GLU A 191 0.83 -28.76 3.41
CA GLU A 191 1.09 -29.78 2.39
C GLU A 191 2.56 -30.29 2.44
N ALA A 192 3.51 -29.42 2.68
CA ALA A 192 4.91 -29.81 2.88
C ALA A 192 5.06 -30.66 4.15
N MET A 193 4.40 -30.29 5.24
CA MET A 193 4.52 -30.97 6.54
C MET A 193 3.75 -32.28 6.59
N TYR A 194 2.51 -32.33 6.13
CA TYR A 194 1.66 -33.53 6.23
C TYR A 194 1.82 -34.47 5.03
N ASN A 195 1.82 -33.93 3.81
CA ASN A 195 1.74 -34.72 2.57
C ASN A 195 3.08 -34.85 1.84
N LYS A 196 4.17 -34.27 2.39
CA LYS A 196 5.52 -34.32 1.79
C LYS A 196 5.53 -33.80 0.35
N ARG A 197 4.72 -32.79 0.06
CA ARG A 197 4.78 -32.10 -1.23
C ARG A 197 6.00 -31.20 -1.27
N HIS A 198 6.76 -31.31 -2.32
CA HIS A 198 7.99 -30.54 -2.54
C HIS A 198 7.77 -29.45 -3.57
N GLY A 199 8.39 -28.29 -3.34
CA GLY A 199 8.38 -27.14 -4.24
C GLY A 199 7.13 -26.26 -4.16
N LEU A 200 6.05 -26.74 -3.56
CA LEU A 200 4.80 -25.99 -3.43
C LEU A 200 4.93 -24.82 -2.45
N PHE A 201 5.64 -25.07 -1.33
CA PHE A 201 5.87 -24.03 -0.33
C PHE A 201 6.79 -22.93 -0.87
N ALA A 202 7.88 -23.28 -1.58
CA ALA A 202 8.74 -22.31 -2.24
C ALA A 202 7.98 -21.44 -3.25
N PHE A 203 7.09 -22.04 -4.06
CA PHE A 203 6.27 -21.31 -5.02
C PHE A 203 5.36 -20.27 -4.35
N TRP A 204 4.58 -20.69 -3.34
CA TRP A 204 3.67 -19.76 -2.68
C TRP A 204 4.39 -18.75 -1.78
N ALA A 205 5.57 -19.08 -1.26
CA ALA A 205 6.44 -18.11 -0.60
C ALA A 205 6.90 -17.03 -1.59
N ALA A 206 7.37 -17.42 -2.78
CA ALA A 206 7.74 -16.47 -3.82
C ALA A 206 6.56 -15.59 -4.27
N VAL A 207 5.38 -16.18 -4.50
CA VAL A 207 4.18 -15.43 -4.91
C VAL A 207 3.77 -14.41 -3.86
N ASN A 208 3.75 -14.77 -2.57
CA ASN A 208 3.39 -13.84 -1.50
C ASN A 208 4.46 -12.76 -1.30
N LEU A 209 5.74 -13.09 -1.42
CA LEU A 209 6.85 -12.13 -1.36
C LEU A 209 6.79 -11.13 -2.51
N LEU A 210 6.65 -11.61 -3.76
CA LEU A 210 6.51 -10.75 -4.94
C LEU A 210 5.28 -9.86 -4.83
N ASN A 211 4.14 -10.43 -4.41
CA ASN A 211 2.91 -9.65 -4.28
C ASN A 211 3.06 -8.45 -3.35
N ASN A 212 3.69 -8.64 -2.18
CA ASN A 212 3.98 -7.53 -1.29
C ASN A 212 5.02 -7.94 -0.22
N TYR A 213 6.23 -7.44 -0.35
CA TYR A 213 7.34 -7.74 0.55
C TYR A 213 7.10 -7.27 2.00
N PHE A 214 6.40 -6.15 2.18
CA PHE A 214 6.08 -5.61 3.52
C PHE A 214 5.16 -6.55 4.29
N PHE A 215 4.06 -7.00 3.67
CA PHE A 215 3.17 -7.99 4.30
C PHE A 215 3.82 -9.35 4.45
N PHE A 216 4.72 -9.73 3.53
CA PHE A 216 5.44 -11.00 3.61
C PHE A 216 6.33 -11.09 4.85
N ALA A 217 6.97 -9.99 5.27
CA ALA A 217 7.71 -9.93 6.54
C ALA A 217 6.81 -10.34 7.72
N GLY A 218 5.59 -9.79 7.81
CA GLY A 218 4.60 -10.19 8.80
C GLY A 218 4.13 -11.64 8.65
N GLN A 219 4.00 -12.13 7.40
CA GLN A 219 3.66 -13.54 7.16
C GLN A 219 4.75 -14.48 7.66
N VAL A 220 6.03 -14.13 7.52
CA VAL A 220 7.16 -14.91 8.08
C VAL A 220 7.05 -15.02 9.59
N VAL A 221 6.76 -13.92 10.29
CA VAL A 221 6.52 -13.93 11.75
C VAL A 221 5.35 -14.85 12.10
N PHE A 222 4.23 -14.73 11.40
CA PHE A 222 3.07 -15.59 11.63
C PHE A 222 3.36 -17.06 11.34
N LEU A 223 4.06 -17.39 10.25
CA LEU A 223 4.46 -18.74 9.91
C LEU A 223 5.35 -19.35 10.99
N ALA A 224 6.25 -18.57 11.59
CA ALA A 224 7.07 -19.03 12.72
C ALA A 224 6.19 -19.34 13.95
N ILE A 225 5.26 -18.45 14.32
CA ILE A 225 4.28 -18.70 15.40
C ILE A 225 3.46 -19.96 15.11
N TYR A 226 2.91 -20.06 13.91
CA TYR A 226 2.11 -21.19 13.47
C TYR A 226 2.88 -22.49 13.55
N PHE A 227 4.11 -22.51 13.03
CA PHE A 227 4.98 -23.68 13.01
C PHE A 227 5.36 -24.15 14.42
N VAL A 228 5.79 -23.24 15.28
CA VAL A 228 6.16 -23.53 16.67
C VAL A 228 4.95 -24.03 17.47
N CYS A 229 3.79 -23.40 17.33
CA CYS A 229 2.58 -23.87 18.01
C CYS A 229 2.20 -25.29 17.58
N LYS A 230 2.29 -25.61 16.29
CA LYS A 230 2.01 -26.96 15.79
C LYS A 230 3.06 -27.99 16.18
N LEU A 231 4.33 -27.61 16.32
CA LEU A 231 5.37 -28.49 16.87
C LEU A 231 5.10 -28.82 18.34
N THR A 232 4.83 -27.81 19.13
CA THR A 232 4.65 -27.94 20.59
C THR A 232 3.36 -28.68 20.98
N THR A 233 2.38 -28.74 20.08
CA THR A 233 1.16 -29.55 20.26
C THR A 233 1.29 -30.96 19.67
N GLY A 234 2.37 -31.28 18.96
CA GLY A 234 2.57 -32.55 18.29
C GLY A 234 1.83 -32.72 16.97
N ASP A 235 1.15 -31.66 16.48
CA ASP A 235 0.50 -31.67 15.17
C ASP A 235 1.53 -31.81 14.05
N TYR A 236 2.68 -31.17 14.17
CA TYR A 236 3.84 -31.34 13.30
C TYR A 236 4.88 -32.27 13.92
N ARG A 237 5.47 -33.10 13.10
CA ARG A 237 6.66 -33.92 13.46
C ARG A 237 7.84 -33.44 12.64
N LEU A 238 8.79 -32.79 13.29
CA LEU A 238 10.00 -32.30 12.67
C LEU A 238 11.09 -33.38 12.71
N THR A 239 11.62 -33.73 11.57
CA THR A 239 12.84 -34.53 11.41
C THR A 239 13.90 -33.66 10.72
N VAL A 240 15.19 -33.99 10.88
CA VAL A 240 16.29 -33.28 10.22
C VAL A 240 16.01 -33.11 8.70
N LYS A 241 15.56 -34.20 8.05
CA LYS A 241 15.21 -34.16 6.62
C LYS A 241 14.11 -33.17 6.28
N ARG A 242 13.09 -33.04 7.15
CA ARG A 242 12.00 -32.06 6.99
C ARG A 242 12.47 -30.64 7.22
N PHE A 243 13.30 -30.45 8.22
CA PHE A 243 13.90 -29.17 8.50
C PHE A 243 14.72 -28.68 7.30
N VAL A 244 15.63 -29.53 6.78
CA VAL A 244 16.42 -29.20 5.60
C VAL A 244 15.55 -28.92 4.37
N GLN A 245 14.48 -29.72 4.16
CA GLN A 245 13.51 -29.46 3.08
C GLN A 245 12.88 -28.07 3.21
N LEU A 246 12.34 -27.75 4.39
CA LEU A 246 11.67 -26.47 4.60
C LEU A 246 12.63 -25.30 4.50
N ALA A 247 13.82 -25.41 5.07
CA ALA A 247 14.86 -24.39 4.97
C ALA A 247 15.24 -24.14 3.50
N PHE A 248 15.46 -25.22 2.73
CA PHE A 248 15.74 -25.13 1.31
C PHE A 248 14.60 -24.48 0.52
N GLU A 249 13.35 -24.90 0.75
CA GLU A 249 12.18 -24.34 0.06
C GLU A 249 11.92 -22.87 0.48
N SER A 250 12.21 -22.49 1.73
CA SER A 250 12.14 -21.10 2.19
C SER A 250 13.14 -20.22 1.45
N LEU A 251 14.42 -20.63 1.45
CA LEU A 251 15.48 -19.89 0.74
C LEU A 251 15.22 -19.81 -0.77
N LEU A 252 14.77 -20.91 -1.37
CA LEU A 252 14.44 -20.96 -2.78
C LEU A 252 13.25 -20.04 -3.12
N GLY A 253 12.22 -20.01 -2.26
CA GLY A 253 11.08 -19.09 -2.42
C GLY A 253 11.50 -17.63 -2.33
N VAL A 254 12.36 -17.29 -1.37
CA VAL A 254 12.93 -15.92 -1.25
C VAL A 254 13.78 -15.60 -2.47
N ALA A 255 14.66 -16.51 -2.92
CA ALA A 255 15.50 -16.31 -4.10
C ALA A 255 14.66 -16.07 -5.37
N MET A 256 13.55 -16.79 -5.55
CA MET A 256 12.62 -16.56 -6.65
C MET A 256 11.89 -15.20 -6.56
N GLY A 257 11.72 -14.66 -5.36
CA GLY A 257 11.11 -13.35 -5.12
C GLY A 257 12.10 -12.18 -5.07
N CYS A 258 13.41 -12.43 -5.19
CA CYS A 258 14.44 -11.40 -5.09
C CYS A 258 14.29 -10.25 -6.09
N LEU A 259 13.67 -10.51 -7.24
CA LEU A 259 13.50 -9.50 -8.30
C LEU A 259 12.94 -8.17 -7.81
N LEU A 260 11.94 -8.21 -6.92
CA LEU A 260 11.36 -7.01 -6.31
C LEU A 260 11.91 -6.73 -4.91
N LEU A 261 12.32 -7.77 -4.19
CA LEU A 261 12.76 -7.62 -2.80
C LEU A 261 14.05 -6.81 -2.68
N VAL A 262 15.06 -7.10 -3.50
CA VAL A 262 16.38 -6.46 -3.36
C VAL A 262 16.31 -4.97 -3.68
N PRO A 263 15.76 -4.53 -4.84
CA PRO A 263 15.62 -3.10 -5.10
C PRO A 263 14.76 -2.38 -4.05
N ALA A 264 13.66 -3.00 -3.60
CA ALA A 264 12.82 -2.42 -2.57
C ALA A 264 13.55 -2.25 -1.22
N VAL A 265 14.35 -3.23 -0.81
CA VAL A 265 15.14 -3.15 0.43
C VAL A 265 16.22 -2.07 0.31
N LEU A 266 16.94 -1.99 -0.80
CA LEU A 266 17.96 -0.97 -1.01
C LEU A 266 17.35 0.44 -0.97
N SER A 267 16.24 0.65 -1.66
CA SER A 267 15.49 1.92 -1.61
C SER A 267 14.97 2.26 -0.21
N LEU A 268 14.50 1.24 0.55
CA LEU A 268 14.03 1.45 1.92
C LEU A 268 15.16 1.80 2.89
N LEU A 269 16.36 1.27 2.71
CA LEU A 269 17.52 1.59 3.55
C LEU A 269 17.95 3.05 3.41
N GLN A 270 17.69 3.66 2.26
CA GLN A 270 17.95 5.09 2.01
C GLN A 270 16.82 5.99 2.52
N ASN A 271 15.68 5.42 2.92
CA ASN A 271 14.51 6.19 3.33
C ASN A 271 14.62 6.63 4.80
N PRO A 272 14.67 7.96 5.08
CA PRO A 272 14.84 8.46 6.45
C PRO A 272 13.64 8.14 7.37
N ARG A 273 12.47 7.77 6.82
CA ARG A 273 11.26 7.43 7.60
C ARG A 273 11.25 6.01 8.14
N THR A 274 12.17 5.14 7.75
CA THR A 274 12.07 3.70 8.07
C THR A 274 12.45 3.33 9.49
N ILE A 275 12.99 4.23 10.31
CA ILE A 275 13.65 3.87 11.57
C ILE A 275 12.99 4.51 12.80
N ASP A 276 11.66 4.65 12.80
CA ASP A 276 10.97 5.01 14.04
C ASP A 276 10.66 3.73 14.84
N LEU A 277 11.65 3.28 15.61
CA LEU A 277 11.51 2.11 16.46
C LEU A 277 10.85 2.47 17.80
N ALA A 278 9.99 1.58 18.31
CA ALA A 278 9.45 1.72 19.65
C ALA A 278 10.58 1.81 20.68
N SER A 279 10.50 2.77 21.59
CA SER A 279 11.51 3.02 22.61
C SER A 279 10.88 3.26 23.99
N GLY A 280 11.66 3.08 25.05
CA GLY A 280 11.23 3.31 26.41
C GLY A 280 9.98 2.49 26.79
N TRP A 281 9.01 3.10 27.47
CA TRP A 281 7.75 2.45 27.84
C TRP A 281 6.88 2.12 26.63
N GLY A 282 7.03 2.81 25.50
CA GLY A 282 6.38 2.50 24.23
C GLY A 282 6.75 1.13 23.66
N PHE A 283 7.80 0.50 24.17
CA PHE A 283 8.18 -0.86 23.84
C PHE A 283 7.16 -1.90 24.37
N LEU A 284 6.61 -1.68 25.56
CA LEU A 284 5.72 -2.63 26.24
C LEU A 284 4.26 -2.17 26.32
N THR A 285 4.00 -0.86 26.27
CA THR A 285 2.66 -0.30 26.48
C THR A 285 2.31 0.74 25.42
N TYR A 286 1.07 0.70 24.94
CA TYR A 286 0.54 1.77 24.09
C TYR A 286 0.30 3.04 24.91
N GLY A 287 0.56 4.20 24.31
CA GLY A 287 0.41 5.48 24.98
C GLY A 287 -1.06 5.87 25.30
N LYS A 288 -2.04 5.20 24.69
CA LYS A 288 -3.47 5.46 24.88
C LYS A 288 -4.18 4.20 25.41
N VAL A 289 -4.85 4.30 26.57
CA VAL A 289 -5.65 3.18 27.15
C VAL A 289 -6.75 2.74 26.19
N GLN A 290 -7.36 3.66 25.46
CA GLN A 290 -8.39 3.39 24.46
C GLN A 290 -7.92 2.39 23.38
N GLN A 291 -6.63 2.34 23.09
CA GLN A 291 -6.05 1.42 22.12
C GLN A 291 -6.31 -0.05 22.53
N TYR A 292 -6.16 -0.39 23.79
CA TYR A 292 -6.42 -1.75 24.29
C TYR A 292 -7.88 -2.15 24.17
N LEU A 293 -8.81 -1.23 24.48
CA LEU A 293 -10.23 -1.49 24.32
C LEU A 293 -10.61 -1.64 22.85
N ALA A 294 -10.07 -0.79 21.99
CA ALA A 294 -10.28 -0.87 20.55
C ALA A 294 -9.77 -2.21 19.96
N ILE A 295 -8.57 -2.66 20.38
CA ILE A 295 -8.03 -3.96 20.00
C ILE A 295 -8.99 -5.09 20.40
N LEU A 296 -9.45 -5.12 21.64
CA LEU A 296 -10.36 -6.16 22.14
C LEU A 296 -11.71 -6.14 21.42
N LEU A 297 -12.29 -4.96 21.19
CA LEU A 297 -13.57 -4.82 20.51
C LEU A 297 -13.48 -5.18 19.02
N SER A 298 -12.34 -4.96 18.37
CA SER A 298 -12.14 -5.30 16.94
C SER A 298 -12.25 -6.81 16.65
N TRP A 299 -12.12 -7.65 17.67
CA TRP A 299 -12.31 -9.09 17.56
C TRP A 299 -13.79 -9.51 17.69
N VAL A 300 -14.62 -8.62 18.20
CA VAL A 300 -16.02 -8.92 18.56
C VAL A 300 -17.00 -8.16 17.67
N MET A 301 -16.78 -6.88 17.47
CA MET A 301 -17.67 -6.00 16.72
C MET A 301 -17.33 -5.94 15.22
N PRO A 302 -18.33 -5.71 14.37
CA PRO A 302 -18.07 -5.33 12.97
C PRO A 302 -17.16 -4.09 12.92
N PRO A 303 -16.32 -3.95 11.86
CA PRO A 303 -15.44 -2.79 11.74
C PRO A 303 -16.18 -1.50 11.39
N ASP A 304 -15.62 -0.40 11.86
CA ASP A 304 -15.92 0.93 11.34
C ASP A 304 -15.36 1.10 9.91
N SER A 305 -15.86 2.09 9.19
CA SER A 305 -15.21 2.53 7.94
C SER A 305 -13.79 3.06 8.23
N PRO A 306 -12.80 2.87 7.36
CA PRO A 306 -11.39 3.12 7.64
C PRO A 306 -11.04 4.51 8.16
N TYR A 307 -11.76 5.53 7.76
CA TYR A 307 -11.52 6.92 8.16
C TYR A 307 -12.64 7.54 9.00
N LEU A 308 -13.78 6.85 9.14
CA LEU A 308 -14.88 7.25 10.01
C LEU A 308 -14.91 6.33 11.23
N THR A 309 -14.71 6.90 12.40
CA THR A 309 -14.69 6.15 13.65
C THR A 309 -16.00 6.34 14.41
N SER A 310 -16.57 5.28 14.98
CA SER A 310 -17.84 5.34 15.72
C SER A 310 -17.65 5.73 17.18
N ILE A 311 -16.65 5.19 17.85
CA ILE A 311 -16.44 5.38 19.30
C ILE A 311 -15.21 6.25 19.59
N TRP A 312 -14.05 5.88 19.01
CA TRP A 312 -12.76 6.40 19.37
C TRP A 312 -12.36 7.62 18.56
N SER A 313 -11.44 8.42 19.08
CA SER A 313 -10.79 9.46 18.29
C SER A 313 -10.01 8.85 17.13
N GLU A 314 -9.85 9.60 16.03
CA GLU A 314 -9.18 9.14 14.82
C GLU A 314 -7.80 8.55 15.09
N GLY A 315 -6.98 9.16 15.92
CA GLY A 315 -5.63 8.70 16.24
C GLY A 315 -5.52 7.36 16.96
N VAL A 316 -6.63 6.66 17.19
CA VAL A 316 -6.64 5.33 17.84
C VAL A 316 -6.86 4.21 16.84
N ILE A 317 -7.78 4.36 15.88
CA ILE A 317 -8.19 3.27 14.99
C ILE A 317 -8.21 3.61 13.52
N LYS A 318 -8.08 4.90 13.15
CA LYS A 318 -8.07 5.33 11.75
C LYS A 318 -6.91 4.66 10.99
N TRP A 319 -7.18 4.06 9.82
CA TRP A 319 -6.22 3.44 8.89
C TRP A 319 -5.49 2.19 9.42
N THR A 320 -5.88 1.66 10.57
CA THR A 320 -5.15 0.57 11.24
C THR A 320 -5.47 -0.82 10.71
N SER A 321 -6.51 -1.00 9.91
CA SER A 321 -7.06 -2.31 9.50
C SER A 321 -7.49 -3.18 10.69
N MET A 322 -7.95 -2.56 11.76
CA MET A 322 -8.26 -3.23 13.02
C MET A 322 -9.62 -3.94 12.95
N SER A 323 -9.64 -5.15 12.39
CA SER A 323 -10.83 -6.01 12.40
C SER A 323 -10.47 -7.50 12.33
N ALA A 324 -10.98 -8.27 13.28
CA ALA A 324 -10.98 -9.73 13.25
C ALA A 324 -12.40 -10.31 13.22
N TYR A 325 -13.39 -9.50 12.84
CA TYR A 325 -14.79 -9.87 12.79
C TYR A 325 -15.10 -10.91 11.70
N LEU A 326 -15.82 -11.96 12.07
CA LEU A 326 -16.36 -12.95 11.16
C LEU A 326 -17.87 -12.70 10.97
N PRO A 327 -18.36 -12.52 9.72
CA PRO A 327 -19.76 -12.20 9.46
C PRO A 327 -20.72 -13.17 10.14
N LEU A 328 -21.82 -12.68 10.67
CA LEU A 328 -22.83 -13.42 11.42
C LEU A 328 -22.30 -14.08 12.70
N CYS A 329 -21.20 -14.82 12.60
CA CYS A 329 -20.66 -15.65 13.70
C CYS A 329 -19.86 -14.85 14.72
N SER A 330 -19.33 -13.66 14.35
CA SER A 330 -18.41 -12.91 15.18
C SER A 330 -17.34 -13.85 15.79
N MET A 331 -17.03 -13.73 17.06
CA MET A 331 -16.16 -14.65 17.80
C MET A 331 -16.89 -15.84 18.42
N ALA A 332 -18.23 -15.95 18.28
CA ALA A 332 -19.03 -16.95 19.02
C ALA A 332 -18.58 -18.38 18.75
N GLY A 333 -18.40 -18.74 17.48
CA GLY A 333 -17.92 -20.08 17.09
C GLY A 333 -16.49 -20.36 17.55
N ALA A 334 -15.59 -19.38 17.44
CA ALA A 334 -14.20 -19.51 17.88
C ALA A 334 -14.10 -19.67 19.42
N LEU A 335 -14.89 -18.92 20.18
CA LEU A 335 -14.96 -19.04 21.64
C LEU A 335 -15.61 -20.37 22.07
N ALA A 336 -16.62 -20.84 21.33
CA ALA A 336 -17.19 -22.17 21.56
C ALA A 336 -16.13 -23.26 21.38
N TYR A 337 -15.35 -23.21 20.32
CA TYR A 337 -14.22 -24.09 20.11
C TYR A 337 -13.19 -23.99 21.22
N TRP A 338 -12.86 -22.76 21.63
CA TRP A 338 -11.89 -22.50 22.69
C TRP A 338 -12.29 -23.18 24.01
N ARG A 339 -13.58 -23.15 24.37
CA ARG A 339 -14.11 -23.79 25.59
C ARG A 339 -14.15 -25.31 25.46
N ALA A 340 -14.51 -25.84 24.27
CA ALA A 340 -14.69 -27.26 24.06
C ALA A 340 -13.38 -28.05 23.95
N ARG A 341 -12.30 -27.43 23.49
CA ARG A 341 -11.03 -28.12 23.20
C ARG A 341 -9.94 -27.70 24.15
N ARG A 342 -9.09 -28.66 24.60
CA ARG A 342 -7.90 -28.42 25.42
C ARG A 342 -6.64 -28.78 24.63
N GLY A 343 -5.57 -27.96 24.75
CA GLY A 343 -4.25 -28.29 24.21
C GLY A 343 -4.10 -28.20 22.68
N ASP A 344 -5.04 -27.60 21.97
CA ASP A 344 -5.08 -27.51 20.52
C ASP A 344 -4.17 -26.38 19.99
N SER A 345 -3.52 -26.63 18.84
CA SER A 345 -2.61 -25.66 18.21
C SER A 345 -3.28 -24.34 17.80
N LYS A 346 -4.52 -24.40 17.26
CA LYS A 346 -5.25 -23.20 16.85
C LYS A 346 -5.47 -22.26 18.02
N LYS A 347 -5.81 -22.80 19.20
CA LYS A 347 -5.93 -22.00 20.43
C LYS A 347 -4.61 -21.31 20.79
N ARG A 348 -3.49 -22.04 20.73
CA ARG A 348 -2.16 -21.45 21.03
C ARG A 348 -1.81 -20.36 20.03
N ILE A 349 -2.05 -20.58 18.72
CA ILE A 349 -1.80 -19.59 17.70
C ILE A 349 -2.61 -18.30 17.98
N VAL A 350 -3.93 -18.44 18.20
CA VAL A 350 -4.78 -17.27 18.47
C VAL A 350 -4.39 -16.58 19.79
N ALA A 351 -4.00 -17.35 20.85
CA ALA A 351 -3.52 -16.76 22.09
C ALA A 351 -2.24 -15.94 21.90
N VAL A 352 -1.26 -16.49 21.17
CA VAL A 352 -0.01 -15.77 20.85
C VAL A 352 -0.31 -14.52 20.02
N CYS A 353 -1.18 -14.63 19.01
CA CYS A 353 -1.60 -13.48 18.21
C CYS A 353 -2.29 -12.40 19.06
N ALA A 354 -3.15 -12.79 20.02
CA ALA A 354 -3.78 -11.84 20.94
C ALA A 354 -2.75 -11.11 21.82
N VAL A 355 -1.75 -11.83 22.33
CA VAL A 355 -0.63 -11.22 23.07
C VAL A 355 0.16 -10.28 22.16
N CYS A 356 0.47 -10.71 20.94
CA CYS A 356 1.16 -9.85 19.96
C CYS A 356 0.37 -8.56 19.68
N ALA A 357 -0.95 -8.63 19.59
CA ALA A 357 -1.78 -7.44 19.37
C ALA A 357 -1.76 -6.46 20.56
N LEU A 358 -1.62 -6.97 21.79
CA LEU A 358 -1.68 -6.17 23.02
C LEU A 358 -0.32 -5.60 23.45
N VAL A 359 0.79 -6.08 22.89
CA VAL A 359 2.15 -5.62 23.26
C VAL A 359 2.81 -4.95 22.06
N PRO A 360 3.14 -3.64 22.11
CA PRO A 360 3.61 -2.87 20.98
C PRO A 360 4.76 -3.50 20.19
N ILE A 361 5.85 -3.91 20.86
CA ILE A 361 7.01 -4.51 20.20
C ILE A 361 6.65 -5.83 19.48
N LEU A 362 5.77 -6.64 20.05
CA LEU A 362 5.32 -7.88 19.41
C LEU A 362 4.39 -7.60 18.24
N ASN A 363 3.56 -6.56 18.34
CA ASN A 363 2.74 -6.12 17.23
C ASN A 363 3.61 -5.58 16.09
N SER A 364 4.61 -4.75 16.39
CA SER A 364 5.49 -4.13 15.40
C SER A 364 6.35 -5.14 14.63
N ALA A 365 6.60 -6.32 15.20
CA ALA A 365 7.33 -7.39 14.52
C ALA A 365 6.67 -7.83 13.20
N PHE A 366 5.35 -7.62 13.04
CA PHE A 366 4.63 -7.94 11.82
C PHE A 366 4.81 -6.89 10.70
N TYR A 367 5.44 -5.76 10.98
CA TYR A 367 5.71 -4.70 10.00
C TYR A 367 7.06 -4.02 10.24
N ALA A 368 8.10 -4.83 10.24
CA ALA A 368 9.50 -4.42 10.28
C ALA A 368 9.88 -3.56 11.52
N LEU A 369 9.27 -3.83 12.68
CA LEU A 369 9.52 -3.17 13.96
C LEU A 369 9.19 -1.67 14.02
N ASN A 370 8.39 -1.15 13.10
CA ASN A 370 7.93 0.23 13.13
C ASN A 370 7.08 0.52 14.37
N SER A 371 7.22 1.71 14.98
CA SER A 371 6.53 2.10 16.21
C SER A 371 5.04 2.37 16.06
N SER A 372 4.57 2.66 14.84
CA SER A 372 3.15 2.91 14.57
C SER A 372 2.30 1.68 14.87
N TYR A 373 1.05 1.90 15.35
CA TYR A 373 0.14 0.79 15.54
C TYR A 373 -0.61 0.44 14.27
N TYR A 374 -0.47 -0.81 13.79
CA TYR A 374 -1.27 -1.38 12.73
C TYR A 374 -1.73 -2.79 13.09
N ALA A 375 -2.96 -3.13 12.69
CA ALA A 375 -3.51 -4.49 12.76
C ALA A 375 -3.57 -5.13 11.36
N ARG A 376 -2.76 -4.65 10.42
CA ARG A 376 -2.74 -5.09 8.99
C ARG A 376 -2.44 -6.57 8.80
N TRP A 377 -1.96 -7.24 9.83
CA TRP A 377 -1.68 -8.68 9.86
C TRP A 377 -2.87 -9.55 10.34
N TYR A 378 -4.00 -8.97 10.74
CA TYR A 378 -5.13 -9.70 11.33
C TYR A 378 -5.79 -10.71 10.38
N TYR A 379 -5.66 -10.57 9.05
CA TYR A 379 -6.15 -11.60 8.11
C TYR A 379 -5.59 -13.00 8.41
N MET A 380 -4.40 -13.10 8.97
CA MET A 380 -3.75 -14.36 9.32
C MET A 380 -4.46 -15.08 10.49
N PRO A 381 -4.65 -14.48 11.68
CA PRO A 381 -5.45 -15.08 12.73
C PRO A 381 -6.93 -15.22 12.35
N VAL A 382 -7.50 -14.37 11.49
CA VAL A 382 -8.88 -14.49 10.99
C VAL A 382 -9.11 -15.84 10.28
N LEU A 383 -8.14 -16.32 9.51
CA LEU A 383 -8.22 -17.66 8.90
C LEU A 383 -8.25 -18.78 9.95
N ILE A 384 -7.49 -18.64 11.04
CA ILE A 384 -7.50 -19.60 12.14
C ILE A 384 -8.82 -19.53 12.93
N LEU A 385 -9.36 -18.31 13.16
CA LEU A 385 -10.67 -18.12 13.78
C LEU A 385 -11.79 -18.73 12.94
N ALA A 386 -11.73 -18.61 11.62
CA ALA A 386 -12.67 -19.29 10.71
C ALA A 386 -12.56 -20.81 10.85
N ALA A 387 -11.33 -21.36 10.92
CA ALA A 387 -11.11 -22.80 11.17
C ALA A 387 -11.69 -23.26 12.52
N MET A 388 -11.48 -22.51 13.59
CA MET A 388 -12.05 -22.80 14.91
C MET A 388 -13.58 -22.77 14.88
N THR A 389 -14.14 -21.76 14.20
CA THR A 389 -15.60 -21.60 14.08
C THR A 389 -16.24 -22.77 13.35
N VAL A 390 -15.72 -23.17 12.18
CA VAL A 390 -16.32 -24.30 11.44
C VAL A 390 -16.14 -25.62 12.17
N ASN A 391 -15.04 -25.82 12.91
CA ASN A 391 -14.88 -27.01 13.75
C ASN A 391 -15.88 -27.04 14.91
N ALA A 392 -16.20 -25.88 15.54
CA ALA A 392 -17.21 -25.82 16.59
C ALA A 392 -18.61 -26.08 16.04
N LEU A 393 -18.91 -25.60 14.84
CA LEU A 393 -20.21 -25.80 14.17
C LEU A 393 -20.40 -27.25 13.72
N GLU A 394 -19.33 -27.93 13.27
CA GLU A 394 -19.38 -29.34 12.87
C GLU A 394 -19.50 -30.29 14.05
N ASP A 395 -18.97 -29.93 15.23
CA ASP A 395 -19.02 -30.77 16.43
C ASP A 395 -20.34 -30.51 17.19
N HIS A 396 -21.32 -31.42 17.02
CA HIS A 396 -22.64 -31.31 17.63
C HIS A 396 -22.64 -31.22 19.17
N ASN A 397 -21.55 -31.63 19.83
CA ASN A 397 -21.43 -31.60 21.30
C ASN A 397 -20.93 -30.27 21.82
N THR A 398 -20.52 -29.34 20.95
CA THR A 398 -19.99 -28.03 21.37
C THR A 398 -21.13 -27.09 21.74
N ASP A 399 -21.09 -26.47 22.92
CA ASP A 399 -22.03 -25.42 23.31
C ASP A 399 -21.75 -24.13 22.50
N LEU A 400 -22.67 -23.76 21.64
CA LEU A 400 -22.61 -22.58 20.78
C LEU A 400 -23.36 -21.38 21.40
N ASP A 401 -24.32 -21.62 22.29
CA ASP A 401 -25.24 -20.61 22.79
C ASP A 401 -24.62 -19.73 23.89
N THR A 402 -23.93 -20.34 24.85
CA THR A 402 -23.31 -19.61 25.96
C THR A 402 -22.27 -18.58 25.49
N PRO A 403 -21.31 -18.90 24.59
CA PRO A 403 -20.39 -17.90 24.06
C PRO A 403 -21.10 -16.77 23.29
N ALA A 404 -22.13 -17.12 22.48
CA ALA A 404 -22.87 -16.10 21.73
C ALA A 404 -23.62 -15.12 22.65
N ARG A 405 -24.25 -15.65 23.74
CA ARG A 405 -24.86 -14.78 24.76
C ARG A 405 -23.85 -13.88 25.45
N GLY A 406 -22.68 -14.45 25.84
CA GLY A 406 -21.62 -13.66 26.46
C GLY A 406 -21.13 -12.52 25.59
N LEU A 407 -20.94 -12.77 24.29
CA LEU A 407 -20.56 -11.72 23.33
C LEU A 407 -21.66 -10.67 23.16
N GLY A 408 -22.94 -11.09 23.14
CA GLY A 408 -24.07 -10.15 23.12
C GLY A 408 -24.05 -9.20 24.32
N TRP A 409 -23.74 -9.71 25.52
CA TRP A 409 -23.59 -8.86 26.70
C TRP A 409 -22.38 -7.91 26.60
N ILE A 410 -21.25 -8.36 26.05
CA ILE A 410 -20.09 -7.48 25.80
C ILE A 410 -20.46 -6.36 24.83
N MET A 411 -21.15 -6.67 23.72
CA MET A 411 -21.63 -5.67 22.78
C MET A 411 -22.63 -4.69 23.42
N LEU A 412 -23.58 -5.19 24.22
CA LEU A 412 -24.51 -4.34 24.96
C LEU A 412 -23.80 -3.46 26.00
N ALA A 413 -22.74 -3.96 26.65
CA ALA A 413 -21.96 -3.16 27.57
C ALA A 413 -21.27 -1.96 26.90
N THR A 414 -21.03 -2.00 25.59
CA THR A 414 -20.50 -0.83 24.87
C THR A 414 -21.47 0.35 24.85
N LEU A 415 -22.77 0.13 25.09
CA LEU A 415 -23.73 1.22 25.25
C LEU A 415 -23.36 2.16 26.43
N ALA A 416 -22.60 1.67 27.40
CA ALA A 416 -22.09 2.52 28.48
C ALA A 416 -21.26 3.70 27.93
N PHE A 417 -20.57 3.53 26.79
CA PHE A 417 -19.83 4.64 26.15
C PHE A 417 -20.73 5.80 25.73
N ALA A 418 -22.01 5.56 25.47
CA ALA A 418 -23.00 6.60 25.20
C ALA A 418 -23.41 7.40 26.45
N LEU A 419 -23.10 6.90 27.63
CA LEU A 419 -23.52 7.49 28.92
C LEU A 419 -22.34 8.05 29.75
N VAL A 420 -21.10 7.86 29.32
CA VAL A 420 -19.93 8.41 30.02
C VAL A 420 -19.92 9.92 29.89
N PRO A 421 -19.90 10.69 31.00
CA PRO A 421 -19.76 12.14 30.92
C PRO A 421 -18.36 12.50 30.42
N VAL A 422 -18.31 13.43 29.49
CA VAL A 422 -17.05 13.95 28.90
C VAL A 422 -17.04 15.46 29.09
N LEU A 423 -15.94 15.97 29.64
CA LEU A 423 -15.66 17.39 29.70
C LEU A 423 -14.92 17.78 28.41
N ASP A 424 -15.48 18.67 27.66
CA ASP A 424 -14.77 19.32 26.56
C ASP A 424 -13.87 20.40 27.17
N ASN A 425 -12.57 20.17 27.06
CA ASN A 425 -11.56 21.07 27.65
C ASN A 425 -11.47 22.42 26.92
N ASP A 426 -11.89 22.49 25.66
CA ASP A 426 -11.81 23.71 24.86
C ASP A 426 -13.01 24.63 25.15
N THR A 427 -14.18 24.04 25.39
CA THR A 427 -15.42 24.81 25.66
C THR A 427 -15.81 24.84 27.14
N GLY A 428 -15.21 23.99 27.98
CA GLY A 428 -15.58 23.83 29.40
C GLY A 428 -16.96 23.22 29.61
N THR A 429 -17.60 22.67 28.58
CA THR A 429 -18.94 22.11 28.67
C THR A 429 -18.92 20.60 28.89
N TRP A 430 -19.91 20.10 29.62
CA TRP A 430 -20.13 18.65 29.81
C TRP A 430 -21.08 18.12 28.73
N SER A 431 -20.66 17.05 28.07
CA SER A 431 -21.48 16.25 27.15
C SER A 431 -21.65 14.83 27.68
N LEU A 432 -22.70 14.14 27.22
CA LEU A 432 -22.88 12.71 27.47
C LEU A 432 -22.38 11.91 26.27
N GLY A 433 -21.54 10.92 26.57
CA GLY A 433 -21.03 9.96 25.61
C GLY A 433 -19.70 10.32 24.96
N VAL A 434 -18.91 9.30 24.72
CA VAL A 434 -17.59 9.37 23.99
C VAL A 434 -17.73 9.00 22.51
N LEU A 435 -18.97 8.86 22.02
CA LEU A 435 -19.22 8.45 20.63
C LEU A 435 -18.87 9.59 19.66
N LYS A 436 -17.99 9.30 18.71
CA LYS A 436 -17.65 10.26 17.65
C LYS A 436 -18.74 10.36 16.58
N ASN A 437 -19.25 9.20 16.13
CA ASN A 437 -20.35 9.10 15.16
C ASN A 437 -21.44 8.18 15.71
N PRO A 438 -22.40 8.71 16.49
CA PRO A 438 -23.45 7.90 17.10
C PRO A 438 -24.29 7.08 16.10
N GLY A 439 -24.63 7.66 14.95
CA GLY A 439 -25.38 6.96 13.91
C GLY A 439 -24.67 5.71 13.41
N GLN A 440 -23.39 5.84 13.08
CA GLN A 440 -22.55 4.71 12.66
C GLN A 440 -22.38 3.68 13.78
N TYR A 441 -22.18 4.12 15.02
CA TYR A 441 -22.10 3.22 16.17
C TYR A 441 -23.32 2.32 16.30
N PHE A 442 -24.53 2.89 16.22
CA PHE A 442 -25.76 2.10 16.31
C PHE A 442 -25.95 1.16 15.11
N VAL A 443 -25.49 1.52 13.91
CA VAL A 443 -25.47 0.62 12.75
C VAL A 443 -24.53 -0.55 13.02
N VAL A 444 -23.30 -0.31 13.46
CA VAL A 444 -22.29 -1.35 13.77
C VAL A 444 -22.80 -2.26 14.89
N LEU A 445 -23.34 -1.69 15.98
CA LEU A 445 -23.91 -2.44 17.09
C LEU A 445 -25.11 -3.28 16.64
N GLY A 446 -25.97 -2.71 15.80
CA GLY A 446 -27.14 -3.39 15.23
C GLY A 446 -26.74 -4.60 14.38
N PHE A 447 -25.74 -4.49 13.52
CA PHE A 447 -25.18 -5.63 12.78
C PHE A 447 -24.53 -6.66 13.71
N GLY A 448 -23.79 -6.23 14.73
CA GLY A 448 -23.19 -7.12 15.70
C GLY A 448 -24.22 -7.96 16.45
N LEU A 449 -25.19 -7.30 17.09
CA LEU A 449 -26.25 -7.96 17.87
C LEU A 449 -27.22 -8.74 16.98
N GLY A 450 -27.65 -8.16 15.85
CA GLY A 450 -28.52 -8.82 14.87
C GLY A 450 -27.88 -10.06 14.28
N GLY A 451 -26.58 -10.00 13.96
CA GLY A 451 -25.81 -11.16 13.51
C GLY A 451 -25.75 -12.27 14.56
N LEU A 452 -25.43 -11.94 15.81
CA LEU A 452 -25.42 -12.92 16.89
C LEU A 452 -26.80 -13.53 17.17
N LEU A 453 -27.84 -12.73 17.11
CA LEU A 453 -29.22 -13.24 17.25
C LEU A 453 -29.56 -14.22 16.14
N LEU A 454 -29.30 -13.85 14.89
CA LEU A 454 -29.54 -14.71 13.74
C LEU A 454 -28.69 -15.99 13.81
N TYR A 455 -27.42 -15.89 14.19
CA TYR A 455 -26.54 -17.04 14.43
C TYR A 455 -27.15 -18.02 15.45
N ARG A 456 -27.62 -17.49 16.60
CA ARG A 456 -28.25 -18.32 17.64
C ARG A 456 -29.54 -18.98 17.14
N LEU A 457 -30.41 -18.24 16.46
CA LEU A 457 -31.66 -18.78 15.91
C LEU A 457 -31.41 -19.90 14.90
N ILE A 458 -30.41 -19.73 14.03
CA ILE A 458 -30.04 -20.76 13.05
C ILE A 458 -29.49 -22.00 13.77
N CYS A 459 -28.60 -21.81 14.75
CA CYS A 459 -28.04 -22.92 15.54
C CYS A 459 -29.14 -23.66 16.32
N GLN A 460 -30.05 -22.97 16.96
CA GLN A 460 -31.13 -23.57 17.72
C GLN A 460 -32.10 -24.34 16.86
N LYS A 461 -32.45 -23.80 15.67
CA LYS A 461 -33.49 -24.38 14.80
C LYS A 461 -32.98 -25.52 13.91
N TRP A 462 -31.76 -25.39 13.38
CA TRP A 462 -31.32 -26.26 12.28
C TRP A 462 -30.01 -27.05 12.54
N ARG A 463 -29.44 -26.99 13.72
CA ARG A 463 -28.14 -27.65 14.00
C ARG A 463 -28.19 -29.17 13.79
N ALA A 464 -29.35 -29.81 14.05
CA ALA A 464 -29.53 -31.24 13.85
C ALA A 464 -29.80 -31.63 12.36
N ASP A 465 -30.00 -30.64 11.49
CA ASP A 465 -30.29 -30.89 10.08
C ASP A 465 -29.00 -31.23 9.31
N SER A 466 -29.07 -32.25 8.46
CA SER A 466 -27.96 -32.66 7.59
C SER A 466 -27.46 -31.53 6.64
N ARG A 467 -28.31 -30.55 6.33
CA ARG A 467 -28.00 -29.36 5.52
C ARG A 467 -27.62 -28.15 6.35
N PHE A 468 -27.32 -28.31 7.63
CA PHE A 468 -27.00 -27.17 8.53
C PHE A 468 -25.85 -26.32 8.00
N ALA A 469 -24.74 -26.92 7.56
CA ALA A 469 -23.60 -26.18 6.98
C ALA A 469 -24.02 -25.35 5.78
N GLN A 470 -24.87 -25.88 4.88
CA GLN A 470 -25.33 -25.16 3.70
C GLN A 470 -26.25 -23.98 4.06
N ARG A 471 -27.17 -24.17 5.03
CA ARG A 471 -28.05 -23.10 5.54
C ARG A 471 -27.28 -22.01 6.25
N MET A 472 -26.30 -22.39 7.06
CA MET A 472 -25.42 -21.45 7.73
C MET A 472 -24.59 -20.65 6.69
N THR A 473 -24.06 -21.32 5.65
CA THR A 473 -23.37 -20.65 4.53
C THR A 473 -24.28 -19.64 3.85
N ALA A 474 -25.51 -20.00 3.53
CA ALA A 474 -26.48 -19.07 2.92
C ALA A 474 -26.75 -17.85 3.82
N ALA A 475 -26.91 -18.06 5.13
CA ALA A 475 -27.08 -16.97 6.09
C ALA A 475 -25.84 -16.07 6.21
N VAL A 476 -24.64 -16.66 6.25
CA VAL A 476 -23.37 -15.90 6.27
C VAL A 476 -23.22 -15.05 5.01
N VAL A 477 -23.48 -15.64 3.84
CA VAL A 477 -23.41 -14.93 2.55
C VAL A 477 -24.43 -13.78 2.50
N ALA A 478 -25.70 -14.03 2.86
CA ALA A 478 -26.73 -13.01 2.87
C ALA A 478 -26.40 -11.87 3.85
N PHE A 479 -25.97 -12.22 5.06
CA PHE A 479 -25.58 -11.24 6.08
C PHE A 479 -24.34 -10.44 5.63
N ALA A 480 -23.30 -11.10 5.14
CA ALA A 480 -22.08 -10.45 4.66
C ALA A 480 -22.37 -9.50 3.49
N CYS A 481 -23.28 -9.90 2.59
CA CYS A 481 -23.72 -9.05 1.48
C CYS A 481 -24.33 -7.74 1.98
N VAL A 482 -25.31 -7.82 2.87
CA VAL A 482 -25.99 -6.63 3.41
C VAL A 482 -25.03 -5.78 4.26
N PHE A 483 -24.25 -6.41 5.12
CA PHE A 483 -23.24 -5.72 5.94
C PHE A 483 -22.22 -4.98 5.06
N SER A 484 -21.67 -5.65 4.04
CA SER A 484 -20.66 -5.06 3.16
C SER A 484 -21.22 -3.90 2.34
N MET A 485 -22.49 -4.01 1.85
CA MET A 485 -23.17 -2.89 1.19
C MET A 485 -23.25 -1.67 2.12
N VAL A 486 -23.72 -1.87 3.35
CA VAL A 486 -23.86 -0.76 4.31
C VAL A 486 -22.50 -0.18 4.69
N HIS A 487 -21.50 -1.03 4.94
CA HIS A 487 -20.15 -0.59 5.30
C HIS A 487 -19.51 0.23 4.18
N ILE A 488 -19.57 -0.26 2.94
CA ILE A 488 -19.04 0.45 1.76
C ILE A 488 -19.83 1.73 1.52
N GLY A 489 -21.16 1.69 1.66
CA GLY A 489 -22.01 2.87 1.53
C GLY A 489 -21.65 3.96 2.53
N ILE A 490 -21.45 3.62 3.81
CA ILE A 490 -21.01 4.58 4.83
C ILE A 490 -19.66 5.20 4.44
N GLY A 491 -18.71 4.37 3.99
CA GLY A 491 -17.41 4.85 3.54
C GLY A 491 -17.51 5.76 2.32
N LYS A 492 -18.28 5.34 1.31
CA LYS A 492 -18.46 6.09 0.06
C LYS A 492 -19.13 7.45 0.26
N PHE A 493 -20.28 7.47 0.96
CA PHE A 493 -21.05 8.71 1.14
C PHE A 493 -20.53 9.61 2.27
N GLY A 494 -19.58 9.15 3.06
CA GLY A 494 -18.94 9.94 4.10
C GLY A 494 -17.69 10.69 3.65
N GLN A 495 -17.31 10.64 2.38
CA GLN A 495 -16.12 11.32 1.86
C GLN A 495 -16.34 12.84 1.62
N TRP A 496 -15.22 13.57 1.48
CA TRP A 496 -15.23 15.03 1.34
C TRP A 496 -15.68 15.51 -0.05
N TYR A 497 -15.37 14.75 -1.10
CA TYR A 497 -15.76 15.04 -2.47
C TYR A 497 -16.98 14.21 -2.87
N THR A 498 -17.84 14.77 -3.70
CA THR A 498 -18.89 13.97 -4.32
C THR A 498 -18.28 13.04 -5.38
N ASP A 499 -18.85 11.86 -5.56
CA ASP A 499 -18.31 10.93 -6.58
C ASP A 499 -18.40 11.49 -8.00
N SER A 500 -19.43 12.31 -8.28
CA SER A 500 -19.59 13.01 -9.55
C SER A 500 -18.40 13.92 -9.84
N ASP A 501 -17.93 14.68 -8.85
CA ASP A 501 -16.84 15.64 -9.02
C ASP A 501 -15.52 14.93 -9.32
N LEU A 502 -15.26 13.80 -8.62
CA LEU A 502 -14.05 13.01 -8.84
C LEU A 502 -14.03 12.36 -10.24
N VAL A 503 -15.15 11.75 -10.65
CA VAL A 503 -15.28 11.14 -12.00
C VAL A 503 -15.16 12.21 -13.08
N GLU A 504 -15.74 13.37 -12.86
CA GLU A 504 -15.68 14.49 -13.80
C GLU A 504 -14.24 15.00 -13.92
N GLN A 505 -13.57 15.28 -12.81
CA GLN A 505 -12.17 15.72 -12.80
C GLN A 505 -11.23 14.71 -13.47
N ASP A 506 -11.37 13.41 -13.17
CA ASP A 506 -10.56 12.36 -13.78
C ASP A 506 -10.77 12.28 -15.32
N ASN A 507 -12.03 12.38 -15.77
CA ASN A 507 -12.34 12.38 -17.22
C ASN A 507 -11.89 13.66 -17.90
N ASN A 508 -12.07 14.82 -17.28
CA ASN A 508 -11.63 16.10 -17.78
C ASN A 508 -10.10 16.17 -17.88
N ALA A 509 -9.37 15.59 -16.91
CA ALA A 509 -7.92 15.50 -16.98
C ALA A 509 -7.42 14.67 -18.17
N LEU A 510 -8.19 13.65 -18.59
CA LEU A 510 -7.86 12.88 -19.81
C LEU A 510 -8.06 13.68 -21.09
N LEU A 511 -8.99 14.61 -21.11
CA LEU A 511 -9.19 15.54 -22.24
C LEU A 511 -8.09 16.62 -22.21
N LEU A 512 -7.92 17.27 -21.07
CA LEU A 512 -6.91 18.29 -20.86
C LEU A 512 -5.49 17.81 -21.24
N LYS A 513 -5.18 16.53 -20.99
CA LYS A 513 -3.90 15.93 -21.40
C LYS A 513 -3.59 16.13 -22.89
N GLU A 514 -4.60 16.01 -23.74
CA GLU A 514 -4.43 16.15 -25.20
C GLU A 514 -4.34 17.63 -25.63
N ASP A 515 -4.86 18.55 -24.81
CA ASP A 515 -4.95 20.00 -25.11
C ASP A 515 -3.89 20.82 -24.36
N LEU A 516 -3.14 20.22 -23.40
CA LEU A 516 -2.01 20.88 -22.75
C LEU A 516 -0.92 21.23 -23.76
N PRO A 517 -0.27 22.40 -23.59
CA PRO A 517 0.87 22.78 -24.43
C PRO A 517 1.95 21.69 -24.47
N GLU A 518 2.54 21.47 -25.63
CA GLU A 518 3.67 20.55 -25.79
C GLU A 518 4.89 21.06 -25.00
N GLY A 519 5.71 20.14 -24.46
CA GLY A 519 6.95 20.44 -23.77
C GLY A 519 7.21 19.58 -22.55
N ASP A 520 8.46 19.57 -22.14
CA ASP A 520 8.97 18.84 -20.98
C ASP A 520 9.08 19.80 -19.77
N TYR A 521 7.95 19.99 -19.10
CA TYR A 521 7.78 20.84 -17.92
C TYR A 521 6.98 20.12 -16.84
N ARG A 522 7.00 20.65 -15.64
CA ARG A 522 6.12 20.22 -14.56
C ARG A 522 4.88 21.11 -14.46
N VAL A 523 3.83 20.51 -13.94
CA VAL A 523 2.61 21.22 -13.53
C VAL A 523 2.50 21.27 -12.02
N ASP A 524 1.74 22.24 -11.52
CA ASP A 524 1.25 22.24 -10.15
C ASP A 524 -0.27 22.26 -10.17
N THR A 525 -0.91 21.95 -9.05
CA THR A 525 -2.37 21.95 -8.92
C THR A 525 -2.80 22.68 -7.67
N TYR A 526 -3.95 23.33 -7.73
CA TYR A 526 -4.51 24.05 -6.59
C TYR A 526 -5.90 23.55 -6.26
N LYS A 527 -6.02 22.90 -5.07
CA LYS A 527 -7.28 22.35 -4.53
C LYS A 527 -8.04 21.41 -5.48
N ILE A 528 -7.30 20.64 -6.27
CA ILE A 528 -7.81 19.50 -7.04
C ILE A 528 -7.49 18.23 -6.27
N HIS A 529 -8.17 17.12 -6.57
CA HIS A 529 -7.88 15.86 -5.89
C HIS A 529 -6.46 15.34 -6.18
N ASP A 530 -5.95 14.51 -5.26
CA ASP A 530 -4.58 13.98 -5.33
C ASP A 530 -4.30 13.20 -6.61
N ASN A 531 -3.04 13.27 -7.07
CA ASN A 531 -2.50 12.48 -8.19
C ASN A 531 -3.12 12.79 -9.56
N ILE A 532 -3.76 13.94 -9.75
CA ILE A 532 -4.28 14.35 -11.07
C ILE A 532 -3.17 14.38 -12.13
N GLY A 533 -1.92 14.67 -11.74
CA GLY A 533 -0.75 14.61 -12.63
C GLY A 533 -0.57 13.27 -13.33
N MET A 534 -1.00 12.15 -12.71
CA MET A 534 -0.98 10.83 -13.34
C MET A 534 -2.06 10.65 -14.41
N TRP A 535 -3.14 11.41 -14.36
CA TRP A 535 -4.18 11.43 -15.37
C TRP A 535 -3.74 12.25 -16.58
N LEU A 536 -2.95 13.31 -16.31
CA LEU A 536 -2.33 14.16 -17.30
C LEU A 536 -1.06 13.56 -17.92
N ASP A 537 -0.54 12.47 -17.38
CA ASP A 537 0.81 11.91 -17.67
C ASP A 537 1.92 12.99 -17.57
N LYS A 538 1.79 13.93 -16.61
CA LYS A 538 2.74 15.02 -16.35
C LYS A 538 3.35 14.89 -14.94
N SER A 539 4.61 15.30 -14.80
CA SER A 539 5.23 15.50 -13.49
C SER A 539 4.51 16.62 -12.75
N CYS A 540 4.13 16.40 -11.49
CA CYS A 540 3.34 17.33 -10.70
C CYS A 540 3.94 17.48 -9.29
N LEU A 541 3.91 18.70 -8.74
CA LEU A 541 4.36 18.96 -7.39
C LEU A 541 3.45 18.31 -6.34
N GLN A 542 2.16 18.23 -6.64
CA GLN A 542 1.18 17.56 -5.77
C GLN A 542 1.18 16.06 -6.04
N TYR A 543 1.54 15.28 -5.01
CA TYR A 543 1.59 13.83 -5.13
C TYR A 543 1.17 13.14 -3.83
N PHE A 544 0.43 12.05 -3.95
CA PHE A 544 0.04 11.21 -2.82
C PHE A 544 0.43 9.75 -3.05
N GLY A 545 1.49 9.33 -2.35
CA GLY A 545 1.97 7.95 -2.36
C GLY A 545 3.03 7.74 -1.28
N SER A 546 3.00 6.57 -0.64
CA SER A 546 3.90 6.25 0.48
C SER A 546 5.33 5.96 0.03
N THR A 547 5.51 5.59 -1.23
CA THR A 547 6.81 5.24 -1.84
C THR A 547 7.13 6.24 -2.94
N ALA A 548 8.30 6.87 -2.84
CA ALA A 548 8.83 7.84 -3.78
C ALA A 548 10.37 7.77 -3.71
N ALA A 549 11.07 8.54 -4.53
CA ALA A 549 12.51 8.66 -4.45
C ALA A 549 12.93 9.07 -3.02
N PRO A 550 13.92 8.40 -2.41
CA PRO A 550 14.33 8.68 -1.01
C PRO A 550 14.71 10.13 -0.78
N SER A 551 15.35 10.77 -1.76
CA SER A 551 15.79 12.16 -1.70
C SER A 551 14.65 13.18 -1.50
N ILE A 552 13.45 12.90 -2.00
CA ILE A 552 12.29 13.77 -1.78
C ILE A 552 11.94 13.90 -0.29
N LEU A 553 12.21 12.82 0.47
CA LEU A 553 11.96 12.76 1.91
C LEU A 553 12.99 13.54 2.74
N SER A 554 14.09 13.98 2.15
CA SER A 554 15.02 14.97 2.73
C SER A 554 14.77 16.36 2.18
N PHE A 555 14.62 16.51 0.88
CA PHE A 555 14.46 17.77 0.19
C PHE A 555 13.27 18.62 0.71
N TYR A 556 12.05 18.11 0.63
CA TYR A 556 10.88 18.87 1.06
C TYR A 556 10.91 19.28 2.54
N PRO A 557 11.23 18.40 3.52
CA PRO A 557 11.34 18.81 4.91
C PRO A 557 12.45 19.81 5.21
N ALA A 558 13.54 19.82 4.43
CA ALA A 558 14.58 20.82 4.55
C ALA A 558 14.07 22.23 4.20
N LEU A 559 13.10 22.32 3.31
CA LEU A 559 12.42 23.55 2.90
C LEU A 559 11.19 23.90 3.75
N GLY A 560 10.89 23.11 4.77
CA GLY A 560 9.71 23.33 5.61
C GLY A 560 8.42 22.73 5.06
N VAL A 561 8.46 22.13 3.87
CA VAL A 561 7.32 21.44 3.28
C VAL A 561 7.16 20.06 3.93
N LYS A 562 5.95 19.76 4.41
CA LYS A 562 5.68 18.46 5.00
C LYS A 562 5.66 17.40 3.90
N ARG A 563 6.50 16.37 4.05
CA ARG A 563 6.49 15.18 3.19
C ARG A 563 6.48 13.92 4.03
N ASP A 564 5.30 13.31 4.16
CA ASP A 564 5.13 11.97 4.73
C ASP A 564 4.60 11.00 3.66
N VAL A 565 3.31 10.93 3.41
CA VAL A 565 2.67 10.18 2.32
C VAL A 565 2.22 11.09 1.18
N ARG A 566 2.30 12.41 1.36
CA ARG A 566 1.84 13.42 0.42
C ARG A 566 2.89 14.51 0.25
N SER A 567 3.13 14.97 -0.98
CA SER A 567 3.80 16.23 -1.32
C SER A 567 2.72 17.23 -1.67
N GLU A 568 2.67 18.34 -0.93
CA GLU A 568 1.67 19.42 -1.14
C GLU A 568 2.29 20.75 -0.71
N PRO A 569 3.24 21.32 -1.53
CA PRO A 569 3.81 22.64 -1.25
C PRO A 569 2.73 23.70 -1.26
N ASP A 570 2.72 24.57 -0.23
CA ASP A 570 1.80 25.70 -0.17
C ASP A 570 2.01 26.64 -1.35
N ILE A 571 0.94 27.30 -1.83
CA ILE A 571 1.06 28.24 -2.96
C ILE A 571 1.95 29.44 -2.64
N SER A 572 2.07 29.81 -1.37
CA SER A 572 2.95 30.86 -0.90
C SER A 572 4.44 30.53 -1.01
N ASP A 573 4.80 29.24 -1.17
CA ASP A 573 6.18 28.80 -1.42
C ASP A 573 6.56 29.03 -2.90
N TYR A 574 6.38 30.24 -3.40
CA TYR A 574 6.51 30.62 -4.81
C TYR A 574 7.85 30.22 -5.44
N ALA A 575 8.96 30.32 -4.69
CA ALA A 575 10.29 30.01 -5.21
C ALA A 575 10.46 28.53 -5.63
N LEU A 576 9.71 27.63 -5.02
CA LEU A 576 9.71 26.22 -5.42
C LEU A 576 9.25 26.03 -6.87
N ARG A 577 8.33 26.87 -7.36
CA ARG A 577 7.78 26.71 -8.70
C ARG A 577 8.80 27.07 -9.78
N GLY A 578 9.65 28.07 -9.53
CA GLY A 578 10.81 28.36 -10.39
C GLY A 578 11.86 27.26 -10.33
N LEU A 579 12.29 26.88 -9.13
CA LEU A 579 13.31 25.85 -8.89
C LEU A 579 12.94 24.50 -9.48
N LEU A 580 11.70 24.10 -9.37
CA LEU A 580 11.19 22.80 -9.81
C LEU A 580 10.62 22.82 -11.23
N SER A 581 10.87 23.87 -12.01
CA SER A 581 10.47 23.97 -13.43
C SER A 581 8.98 23.77 -13.65
N VAL A 582 8.13 24.42 -12.83
CA VAL A 582 6.67 24.44 -13.02
C VAL A 582 6.32 25.52 -14.02
N GLU A 583 5.75 25.13 -15.15
CA GLU A 583 5.31 26.07 -16.19
C GLU A 583 3.84 26.44 -16.06
N TYR A 584 2.98 25.45 -15.71
CA TYR A 584 1.54 25.69 -15.58
C TYR A 584 1.02 25.23 -14.21
N LEU A 585 0.06 26.01 -13.70
CA LEU A 585 -0.77 25.61 -12.55
C LEU A 585 -2.20 25.41 -13.02
N ILE A 586 -2.82 24.35 -12.51
CA ILE A 586 -4.15 23.88 -12.88
C ILE A 586 -5.05 23.97 -11.65
N THR A 587 -6.23 24.59 -11.82
CA THR A 587 -7.26 24.65 -10.77
C THR A 587 -8.64 24.42 -11.38
N THR A 588 -9.71 24.40 -10.57
CA THR A 588 -11.08 24.36 -11.08
C THR A 588 -11.69 25.76 -11.09
N PRO A 589 -12.72 26.02 -11.92
CA PRO A 589 -13.42 27.31 -11.94
C PRO A 589 -13.94 27.74 -10.55
N GLU A 590 -14.37 26.77 -9.72
CA GLU A 590 -14.87 27.02 -8.37
C GLU A 590 -13.76 27.52 -7.42
N GLN A 591 -12.50 27.11 -7.67
CA GLN A 591 -11.36 27.47 -6.86
C GLN A 591 -10.57 28.66 -7.40
N GLN A 592 -10.93 29.17 -8.59
CA GLN A 592 -10.23 30.24 -9.27
C GLN A 592 -10.08 31.49 -8.42
N ALA A 593 -11.19 32.03 -7.89
CA ALA A 593 -11.17 33.25 -7.09
C ALA A 593 -10.37 33.10 -5.79
N ASP A 594 -10.40 31.92 -5.20
CA ASP A 594 -9.60 31.61 -4.00
C ASP A 594 -8.11 31.53 -4.35
N PHE A 595 -7.73 30.88 -5.44
CA PHE A 595 -6.35 30.87 -5.94
C PHE A 595 -5.84 32.30 -6.20
N GLU A 596 -6.57 33.10 -6.96
CA GLU A 596 -6.18 34.47 -7.30
C GLU A 596 -6.00 35.37 -6.06
N SER A 597 -6.69 35.06 -4.96
CA SER A 597 -6.56 35.81 -3.70
C SER A 597 -5.30 35.46 -2.90
N GLN A 598 -4.68 34.31 -3.18
CA GLN A 598 -3.54 33.76 -2.44
C GLN A 598 -2.25 33.70 -3.26
N ALA A 599 -2.38 33.69 -4.59
CA ALA A 599 -1.27 33.62 -5.52
C ALA A 599 -0.48 34.92 -5.54
N ASP A 600 0.82 34.84 -5.78
CA ASP A 600 1.68 35.95 -6.06
C ASP A 600 1.51 36.50 -7.49
N ASP A 601 2.19 37.63 -7.80
CA ASP A 601 2.15 38.27 -9.12
C ASP A 601 2.86 37.45 -10.24
N GLY A 602 3.44 36.30 -9.90
CA GLY A 602 4.15 35.41 -10.81
C GLY A 602 3.25 34.60 -11.74
N TRP A 603 1.95 34.63 -11.54
CA TRP A 603 1.00 33.87 -12.35
C TRP A 603 0.28 34.79 -13.34
N ALA A 604 -0.01 34.21 -14.52
CA ALA A 604 -0.85 34.86 -15.55
C ALA A 604 -1.93 33.87 -15.98
N TYR A 605 -3.18 34.32 -16.01
CA TYR A 605 -4.25 33.52 -16.61
C TYR A 605 -3.82 33.09 -18.03
N TYR A 606 -3.94 31.81 -18.32
CA TYR A 606 -3.58 31.25 -19.61
C TYR A 606 -4.83 30.92 -20.44
N ASP A 607 -5.64 29.96 -19.96
CA ASP A 607 -6.85 29.54 -20.66
C ASP A 607 -7.77 28.76 -19.71
N GLU A 608 -9.01 28.48 -20.15
CA GLU A 608 -9.95 27.56 -19.54
C GLU A 608 -10.17 26.41 -20.50
N LEU A 609 -9.67 25.20 -20.17
CA LEU A 609 -9.67 24.01 -21.01
C LEU A 609 -10.28 22.84 -20.22
N ASP A 610 -11.21 22.14 -20.84
CA ASP A 610 -11.77 20.87 -20.33
C ASP A 610 -12.24 20.91 -18.87
N GLY A 611 -12.85 22.04 -18.47
CA GLY A 611 -13.36 22.23 -17.09
C GLY A 611 -12.29 22.59 -16.06
N PHE A 612 -11.06 22.91 -16.49
CA PHE A 612 -9.98 23.42 -15.66
C PHE A 612 -9.56 24.82 -16.09
N VAL A 613 -9.11 25.62 -15.14
CA VAL A 613 -8.49 26.93 -15.35
C VAL A 613 -6.99 26.79 -15.22
N LEU A 614 -6.27 27.23 -16.23
CA LEU A 614 -4.82 27.17 -16.33
C LEU A 614 -4.20 28.55 -16.11
N TYR A 615 -3.11 28.57 -15.32
CA TYR A 615 -2.27 29.74 -15.14
C TYR A 615 -0.85 29.43 -15.60
N LYS A 616 -0.22 30.36 -16.30
CA LYS A 616 1.18 30.27 -16.73
C LYS A 616 2.09 30.98 -15.73
N ASN A 617 3.18 30.29 -15.34
CA ASN A 617 4.21 30.87 -14.46
C ASN A 617 5.12 31.83 -15.25
N LYS A 618 5.10 33.13 -14.91
CA LYS A 618 6.00 34.16 -15.49
C LYS A 618 7.46 33.89 -15.08
N ASN A 619 7.68 33.29 -13.94
CA ASN A 619 9.00 32.99 -13.37
C ASN A 619 9.46 31.55 -13.68
N TYR A 620 8.86 30.90 -14.70
CA TYR A 620 9.27 29.57 -15.14
C TYR A 620 10.74 29.54 -15.55
N VAL A 621 11.46 28.55 -15.04
CA VAL A 621 12.86 28.25 -15.42
C VAL A 621 12.88 26.83 -16.02
N PRO A 622 13.39 26.68 -17.27
CA PRO A 622 13.55 25.34 -17.87
C PRO A 622 14.42 24.42 -17.01
N MET A 623 14.19 23.14 -17.04
CA MET A 623 14.98 22.17 -16.31
C MET A 623 16.40 22.07 -16.87
N GLY A 624 17.40 21.96 -15.97
CA GLY A 624 18.81 21.93 -16.34
C GLY A 624 19.37 23.34 -16.52
N PHE A 625 20.12 23.84 -15.54
CA PHE A 625 20.76 25.15 -15.58
C PHE A 625 22.01 25.17 -14.70
N THR A 626 22.82 26.24 -14.85
CA THR A 626 24.04 26.44 -14.06
C THR A 626 23.87 27.53 -13.02
N TYR A 627 24.75 27.53 -12.02
CA TYR A 627 24.86 28.55 -11.00
C TYR A 627 26.19 29.28 -11.12
N ASP A 628 26.24 30.54 -10.63
CA ASP A 628 27.46 31.27 -10.43
C ASP A 628 28.00 31.14 -9.00
N TYR A 629 27.09 30.80 -8.06
CA TYR A 629 27.36 30.76 -6.63
C TYR A 629 27.07 29.38 -6.02
N TYR A 630 27.80 29.06 -4.97
CA TYR A 630 27.48 27.99 -4.05
C TYR A 630 27.43 28.47 -2.60
N VAL A 631 26.78 27.71 -1.74
CA VAL A 631 26.84 27.81 -0.27
C VAL A 631 27.15 26.44 0.31
N THR A 632 27.74 26.43 1.50
CA THR A 632 27.95 25.17 2.22
C THR A 632 26.67 24.72 2.90
N GLU A 633 26.56 23.41 3.23
CA GLU A 633 25.45 22.87 4.04
C GLU A 633 25.30 23.60 5.38
N GLU A 634 26.42 24.08 5.99
CA GLU A 634 26.39 24.84 7.23
C GLU A 634 25.66 26.18 7.04
N THR A 635 26.06 26.95 6.03
CA THR A 635 25.42 28.25 5.70
C THR A 635 23.95 28.09 5.36
N TYR A 636 23.63 27.11 4.53
CA TYR A 636 22.25 26.76 4.18
C TYR A 636 21.43 26.34 5.43
N GLY A 637 22.03 25.55 6.33
CA GLY A 637 21.38 25.09 7.57
C GLY A 637 20.99 26.23 8.50
N GLN A 638 21.74 27.37 8.47
CA GLN A 638 21.46 28.58 9.27
C GLN A 638 20.33 29.43 8.69
N ALA A 639 20.03 29.28 7.39
CA ALA A 639 18.94 30.02 6.75
C ALA A 639 17.56 29.59 7.28
N ASN A 640 16.64 30.59 7.34
CA ASN A 640 15.25 30.30 7.70
C ASN A 640 14.62 29.34 6.69
N LYS A 641 13.97 28.27 7.15
CA LYS A 641 13.37 27.26 6.30
C LYS A 641 12.43 27.81 5.23
N ASN A 642 11.65 28.83 5.57
CA ASN A 642 10.69 29.45 4.64
C ASN A 642 11.35 30.24 3.51
N SER A 643 12.62 30.62 3.66
CA SER A 643 13.39 31.34 2.64
C SER A 643 14.44 30.50 1.94
N ARG A 644 14.58 29.23 2.31
CA ARG A 644 15.58 28.32 1.72
C ARG A 644 15.34 28.10 0.23
N ALA A 645 14.09 28.01 -0.20
CA ALA A 645 13.77 27.87 -1.62
C ALA A 645 14.27 29.06 -2.46
N ASN A 646 14.20 30.29 -1.91
CA ASN A 646 14.79 31.47 -2.54
C ASN A 646 16.31 31.38 -2.61
N LEU A 647 16.95 30.87 -1.56
CA LEU A 647 18.41 30.67 -1.54
C LEU A 647 18.84 29.62 -2.58
N LEU A 648 18.07 28.52 -2.74
CA LEU A 648 18.33 27.51 -3.75
C LEU A 648 18.18 28.00 -5.19
N MET A 649 17.37 29.02 -5.43
CA MET A 649 17.34 29.69 -6.76
C MET A 649 18.62 30.50 -7.04
N ARG A 650 19.31 30.97 -6.03
CA ARG A 650 20.50 31.82 -6.13
C ARG A 650 21.80 31.05 -6.15
N ALA A 651 21.95 30.03 -5.31
CA ALA A 651 23.18 29.30 -5.08
C ALA A 651 22.95 27.80 -4.88
N LEU A 652 23.88 27.01 -5.37
CA LEU A 652 23.90 25.56 -5.21
C LEU A 652 24.42 25.21 -3.80
N VAL A 653 23.75 24.30 -3.12
CA VAL A 653 24.23 23.79 -1.82
C VAL A 653 25.18 22.62 -2.05
N LEU A 654 26.40 22.74 -1.57
CA LEU A 654 27.43 21.71 -1.65
C LEU A 654 27.81 21.22 -0.26
N SER A 655 28.07 19.93 -0.13
CA SER A 655 28.75 19.37 1.02
C SER A 655 30.19 19.90 1.13
N ASP A 656 30.85 19.78 2.28
CA ASP A 656 32.25 20.19 2.44
C ASP A 656 33.17 19.46 1.46
N GLU A 657 32.90 18.19 1.19
CA GLU A 657 33.66 17.37 0.23
C GLU A 657 33.44 17.88 -1.20
N ASP A 658 32.19 18.13 -1.59
CA ASP A 658 31.87 18.64 -2.92
C ASP A 658 32.33 20.09 -3.12
N ALA A 659 32.27 20.94 -2.08
CA ALA A 659 32.81 22.30 -2.13
C ALA A 659 34.34 22.27 -2.35
N ALA A 660 35.06 21.35 -1.73
CA ALA A 660 36.49 21.18 -1.97
C ALA A 660 36.79 20.67 -3.40
N ALA A 661 35.96 19.81 -3.96
CA ALA A 661 36.17 19.25 -5.31
C ALA A 661 35.73 20.22 -6.42
N TYR A 662 34.56 20.85 -6.26
CA TYR A 662 33.85 21.58 -7.32
C TYR A 662 33.80 23.11 -7.07
N GLY A 663 34.07 23.61 -5.87
CA GLY A 663 34.05 25.05 -5.55
C GLY A 663 34.92 25.91 -6.44
N GLN A 664 35.96 25.32 -7.09
CA GLN A 664 36.79 26.05 -8.05
C GLN A 664 36.05 26.50 -9.33
N TYR A 665 34.89 25.90 -9.63
CA TYR A 665 34.09 26.24 -10.80
C TYR A 665 33.00 27.29 -10.46
N LEU A 666 32.73 27.51 -9.19
CA LEU A 666 31.71 28.41 -8.64
C LEU A 666 32.35 29.47 -7.75
N THR A 667 31.57 30.42 -7.30
CA THR A 667 32.02 31.44 -6.32
C THR A 667 31.21 31.26 -5.03
N GLU A 668 31.83 31.28 -3.87
CA GLU A 668 31.07 31.21 -2.61
C GLU A 668 30.17 32.47 -2.50
N LEU A 669 28.91 32.28 -2.11
CA LEU A 669 27.92 33.34 -2.07
C LEU A 669 28.26 34.34 -0.97
N PRO A 670 28.48 35.65 -1.30
CA PRO A 670 28.77 36.69 -0.30
C PRO A 670 27.65 36.83 0.73
N GLU A 671 28.00 37.12 2.00
CA GLU A 671 27.04 37.24 3.10
C GLU A 671 25.91 38.25 2.82
N GLU A 672 26.23 39.36 2.13
CA GLU A 672 25.26 40.37 1.76
C GLU A 672 24.13 39.79 0.90
N LYS A 673 24.47 38.88 -0.04
CA LYS A 673 23.53 38.23 -0.94
C LYS A 673 22.78 37.06 -0.28
N GLN A 674 23.31 36.53 0.81
CA GLN A 674 22.62 35.44 1.55
C GLN A 674 21.36 35.94 2.27
N SER A 675 21.31 37.23 2.63
CA SER A 675 20.20 37.86 3.36
C SER A 675 19.16 38.54 2.45
N GLU A 676 19.49 38.83 1.19
CA GLU A 676 18.62 39.51 0.23
C GLU A 676 17.66 38.49 -0.48
N LEU A 677 16.72 37.93 0.27
CA LEU A 677 15.79 36.89 -0.21
C LEU A 677 14.38 37.47 -0.41
N THR A 678 14.28 38.56 -1.20
CA THR A 678 13.00 39.21 -1.56
C THR A 678 12.39 38.61 -2.81
N TYR A 679 11.12 38.89 -3.09
CA TYR A 679 10.44 38.45 -4.30
C TYR A 679 11.10 38.99 -5.58
N GLU A 680 11.52 40.28 -5.56
CA GLU A 680 12.22 40.90 -6.69
C GLU A 680 13.56 40.22 -6.97
N ALA A 681 14.29 39.86 -5.92
CA ALA A 681 15.54 39.13 -6.03
C ALA A 681 15.30 37.70 -6.61
N TYR A 682 14.24 37.02 -6.17
CA TYR A 682 13.83 35.76 -6.76
C TYR A 682 13.51 35.88 -8.25
N VAL A 683 12.76 36.90 -8.67
CA VAL A 683 12.47 37.13 -10.09
C VAL A 683 13.75 37.32 -10.90
N GLN A 684 14.72 38.03 -10.34
CA GLN A 684 16.05 38.21 -10.98
C GLN A 684 16.80 36.86 -11.05
N ASP A 685 16.84 36.11 -9.95
CA ASP A 685 17.48 34.79 -9.92
C ASP A 685 16.85 33.85 -10.97
N CYS A 686 15.52 33.89 -11.14
CA CYS A 686 14.84 33.14 -12.21
C CYS A 686 15.28 33.53 -13.62
N ASN A 687 15.44 34.83 -13.85
CA ASN A 687 15.96 35.36 -15.14
C ASN A 687 17.39 34.92 -15.40
N ASP A 688 18.27 34.97 -14.36
CA ASP A 688 19.66 34.54 -14.45
C ASP A 688 19.75 33.01 -14.75
N ARG A 689 18.97 32.19 -14.04
CA ARG A 689 18.89 30.72 -14.32
C ARG A 689 18.35 30.42 -15.70
N ARG A 690 17.32 31.12 -16.15
CA ARG A 690 16.77 30.99 -17.50
C ARG A 690 17.79 31.30 -18.59
N ALA A 691 18.62 32.33 -18.38
CA ALA A 691 19.69 32.69 -19.30
C ALA A 691 20.82 31.65 -19.37
N GLN A 692 20.96 30.82 -18.35
CA GLN A 692 21.98 29.79 -18.19
C GLN A 692 21.39 28.36 -18.28
N ALA A 693 20.15 28.23 -18.78
CA ALA A 693 19.48 26.93 -18.88
C ALA A 693 19.95 26.14 -20.11
N CYS A 694 19.73 24.84 -20.05
CA CYS A 694 19.92 23.93 -21.18
C CYS A 694 19.11 24.39 -22.38
N SER A 695 19.71 24.28 -23.57
CA SER A 695 19.04 24.58 -24.84
C SER A 695 18.08 23.46 -25.25
N VAL A 696 18.35 22.24 -24.77
CA VAL A 696 17.48 21.05 -24.95
C VAL A 696 17.33 20.38 -23.59
N PHE A 697 16.10 19.98 -23.28
CA PHE A 697 15.80 19.08 -22.16
C PHE A 697 14.66 18.16 -22.58
N GLU A 698 14.89 16.87 -22.61
CA GLU A 698 13.93 15.87 -23.07
C GLU A 698 13.71 14.80 -22.00
N MET A 699 12.48 14.73 -21.49
CA MET A 699 12.05 13.67 -20.59
C MET A 699 11.81 12.38 -21.36
N ASN A 700 12.34 11.26 -20.87
CA ASN A 700 12.09 9.94 -21.47
C ASN A 700 11.75 8.88 -20.40
N ASN A 701 11.34 7.70 -20.83
CA ASN A 701 10.89 6.63 -19.93
C ASN A 701 12.02 5.89 -19.16
N ALA A 702 13.26 6.32 -19.37
CA ALA A 702 14.44 5.80 -18.66
C ALA A 702 15.22 6.89 -17.91
N GLY A 703 14.79 8.15 -17.97
CA GLY A 703 15.47 9.28 -17.39
C GLY A 703 15.28 10.53 -18.21
N PHE A 704 16.37 11.17 -18.68
CA PHE A 704 16.30 12.37 -19.51
C PHE A 704 17.59 12.59 -20.33
N HIS A 705 17.46 13.41 -21.34
CA HIS A 705 18.52 13.94 -22.16
C HIS A 705 18.55 15.47 -22.08
N ALA A 706 19.73 16.09 -22.07
CA ALA A 706 19.88 17.55 -22.06
C ALA A 706 21.10 17.98 -22.86
N GLU A 707 21.03 19.21 -23.43
CA GLU A 707 22.16 19.86 -24.07
C GLU A 707 22.37 21.27 -23.50
N ILE A 708 23.62 21.60 -23.18
CA ILE A 708 24.00 22.92 -22.68
C ILE A 708 25.25 23.42 -23.37
N THR A 709 25.33 24.75 -23.59
CA THR A 709 26.54 25.41 -24.07
C THR A 709 26.98 26.43 -23.04
N GLN A 710 28.22 26.34 -22.59
CA GLN A 710 28.77 27.19 -21.53
C GLN A 710 30.20 27.66 -21.81
N ASP A 711 30.56 28.85 -21.36
CA ASP A 711 31.88 29.45 -21.64
C ASP A 711 33.02 28.86 -20.78
N LYS A 712 32.70 28.35 -19.61
CA LYS A 712 33.64 27.73 -18.66
C LYS A 712 33.06 26.43 -18.14
N ALA A 713 33.91 25.53 -17.66
CA ALA A 713 33.48 24.32 -16.98
C ALA A 713 32.65 24.69 -15.73
N ASN A 714 31.49 24.06 -15.53
CA ASN A 714 30.60 24.30 -14.41
C ASN A 714 29.72 23.06 -14.12
N LEU A 715 29.13 23.04 -12.91
CA LEU A 715 28.09 22.09 -12.55
C LEU A 715 26.76 22.48 -13.20
N VAL A 716 26.17 21.54 -13.90
CA VAL A 716 24.81 21.65 -14.44
C VAL A 716 23.85 20.97 -13.46
N PHE A 717 22.95 21.76 -12.89
CA PHE A 717 21.95 21.34 -11.92
C PHE A 717 20.69 20.86 -12.62
N PHE A 718 20.10 19.79 -12.08
CA PHE A 718 18.81 19.27 -12.50
C PHE A 718 17.91 19.11 -11.28
N SER A 719 16.72 19.73 -11.30
CA SER A 719 15.72 19.58 -10.24
C SER A 719 15.03 18.21 -10.31
N VAL A 720 15.82 17.16 -10.39
CA VAL A 720 15.40 15.74 -10.41
C VAL A 720 15.94 15.06 -9.15
N PRO A 721 15.09 14.34 -8.39
CA PRO A 721 15.52 13.70 -7.17
C PRO A 721 16.67 12.72 -7.40
N TYR A 722 17.72 12.82 -6.59
CA TYR A 722 18.83 11.88 -6.60
C TYR A 722 18.34 10.48 -6.20
N ASP A 723 18.80 9.48 -6.96
CA ASP A 723 18.58 8.05 -6.67
C ASP A 723 19.81 7.28 -7.18
N ASP A 724 20.34 6.34 -6.38
CA ASP A 724 21.52 5.52 -6.73
C ASP A 724 21.32 4.69 -8.02
N GLY A 725 20.08 4.58 -8.49
CA GLY A 725 19.75 3.94 -9.76
C GLY A 725 20.15 4.73 -11.01
N PHE A 726 20.50 6.01 -10.89
CA PHE A 726 20.94 6.82 -12.02
C PHE A 726 22.42 6.59 -12.37
N THR A 727 22.68 6.59 -13.67
CA THR A 727 24.01 6.71 -14.26
C THR A 727 24.00 7.90 -15.20
N ALA A 728 24.96 8.81 -15.06
CA ALA A 728 25.08 9.99 -15.91
C ALA A 728 26.22 9.82 -16.92
N TYR A 729 25.99 10.41 -18.11
CA TYR A 729 26.97 10.47 -19.17
C TYR A 729 27.07 11.92 -19.67
N VAL A 730 28.30 12.41 -19.86
CA VAL A 730 28.56 13.71 -20.48
C VAL A 730 29.38 13.44 -21.75
N ASN A 731 28.87 13.86 -22.89
CA ASN A 731 29.46 13.59 -24.21
C ASN A 731 29.71 12.09 -24.48
N GLY A 732 28.84 11.23 -23.92
CA GLY A 732 28.93 9.76 -24.05
C GLY A 732 29.91 9.09 -23.08
N GLU A 733 30.62 9.83 -22.23
CA GLU A 733 31.49 9.29 -21.20
C GLU A 733 30.78 9.31 -19.84
N GLN A 734 30.84 8.19 -19.11
CA GLN A 734 30.25 8.11 -17.77
C GLN A 734 30.92 9.08 -16.82
N THR A 735 30.12 9.82 -16.05
CA THR A 735 30.57 10.80 -15.07
C THR A 735 29.90 10.59 -13.71
N ASP A 736 30.50 11.16 -12.68
CA ASP A 736 29.91 11.13 -11.33
C ASP A 736 28.74 12.11 -11.23
N ILE A 737 27.71 11.70 -10.48
CA ILE A 737 26.56 12.53 -10.13
C ILE A 737 26.85 13.16 -8.78
N VAL A 738 26.83 14.47 -8.72
CA VAL A 738 26.98 15.23 -7.47
C VAL A 738 25.59 15.39 -6.86
N ARG A 739 25.42 14.97 -5.61
CA ARG A 739 24.18 15.19 -4.88
C ARG A 739 24.21 16.58 -4.25
N VAL A 740 23.26 17.40 -4.64
CA VAL A 740 23.16 18.80 -4.26
C VAL A 740 21.80 19.14 -3.67
N ASP A 741 21.64 20.29 -3.03
CA ASP A 741 20.35 20.86 -2.58
C ASP A 741 19.50 19.84 -1.79
N ASP A 742 20.09 19.16 -0.79
CA ASP A 742 19.41 18.17 0.04
C ASP A 742 18.82 16.95 -0.72
N GLY A 743 19.13 16.75 -1.98
CA GLY A 743 18.67 15.57 -2.68
C GLY A 743 18.36 15.73 -4.17
N MET A 744 18.86 16.76 -4.81
CA MET A 744 18.82 16.93 -6.27
C MET A 744 20.16 16.49 -6.91
N MET A 745 20.27 16.58 -8.23
CA MET A 745 21.43 16.10 -8.98
C MET A 745 22.13 17.22 -9.73
N ALA A 746 23.46 17.10 -9.82
CA ALA A 746 24.28 17.91 -10.73
C ALA A 746 25.37 17.07 -11.38
N VAL A 747 25.87 17.50 -12.53
CA VAL A 747 27.05 16.91 -13.21
C VAL A 747 28.00 18.00 -13.69
N LEU A 748 29.30 17.71 -13.63
CA LEU A 748 30.31 18.62 -14.15
C LEU A 748 30.39 18.52 -15.68
N CYS A 749 30.19 19.63 -16.36
CA CYS A 749 30.33 19.74 -17.79
C CYS A 749 31.49 20.65 -18.18
N PRO A 750 32.28 20.31 -19.23
CA PRO A 750 33.36 21.16 -19.72
C PRO A 750 32.84 22.43 -20.41
N ALA A 751 33.74 23.36 -20.71
CA ALA A 751 33.45 24.51 -21.56
C ALA A 751 33.11 24.03 -22.99
N GLY A 752 32.19 24.72 -23.66
CA GLY A 752 31.63 24.37 -24.97
C GLY A 752 30.25 23.72 -24.86
N THR A 753 29.85 23.04 -25.90
CA THR A 753 28.57 22.31 -25.94
C THR A 753 28.74 20.92 -25.36
N SER A 754 27.90 20.56 -24.41
CA SER A 754 27.85 19.24 -23.78
C SER A 754 26.49 18.59 -24.01
N SER A 755 26.52 17.30 -24.37
CA SER A 755 25.36 16.40 -24.39
C SER A 755 25.36 15.60 -23.10
N ILE A 756 24.25 15.58 -22.40
CA ILE A 756 24.11 15.00 -21.07
C ILE A 756 22.98 13.97 -21.10
N ASP A 757 23.25 12.74 -20.68
CA ASP A 757 22.26 11.69 -20.60
C ASP A 757 22.22 11.11 -19.18
N PHE A 758 21.05 11.04 -18.59
CA PHE A 758 20.79 10.34 -17.34
C PHE A 758 19.95 9.10 -17.61
N VAL A 759 20.46 7.94 -17.23
CA VAL A 759 19.80 6.66 -17.46
C VAL A 759 19.53 5.99 -16.13
N TYR A 760 18.28 5.64 -15.87
CA TYR A 760 17.83 5.04 -14.60
C TYR A 760 17.63 3.54 -14.72
N GLN A 761 18.20 2.81 -13.78
CA GLN A 761 17.89 1.41 -13.50
C GLN A 761 17.89 1.20 -11.99
N ALA A 762 16.80 0.64 -11.45
CA ALA A 762 16.69 0.42 -10.00
C ALA A 762 17.92 -0.29 -9.44
N ASP A 763 18.49 0.24 -8.34
CA ASP A 763 19.68 -0.32 -7.72
C ASP A 763 19.43 -1.78 -7.28
N GLY A 764 20.47 -2.62 -7.44
CA GLY A 764 20.41 -4.06 -7.15
C GLY A 764 19.58 -4.89 -8.15
N LEU A 765 18.96 -4.29 -9.18
CA LEU A 765 18.11 -5.02 -10.14
C LEU A 765 18.90 -6.07 -10.94
N ALA A 766 20.12 -5.77 -11.38
CA ALA A 766 20.95 -6.71 -12.13
C ALA A 766 21.25 -7.98 -11.32
N LEU A 767 21.65 -7.80 -10.06
CA LEU A 767 21.89 -8.89 -9.11
C LEU A 767 20.60 -9.69 -8.84
N SER A 768 19.52 -9.01 -8.52
CA SER A 768 18.25 -9.65 -8.17
C SER A 768 17.65 -10.43 -9.34
N ARG A 769 17.75 -9.91 -10.56
CA ARG A 769 17.37 -10.61 -11.80
C ARG A 769 18.18 -11.89 -11.98
N THR A 770 19.48 -11.83 -11.78
CA THR A 770 20.38 -12.98 -11.88
C THR A 770 20.00 -14.07 -10.88
N VAL A 771 19.79 -13.71 -9.61
CA VAL A 771 19.39 -14.63 -8.54
C VAL A 771 18.03 -15.26 -8.85
N THR A 772 17.05 -14.47 -9.26
CA THR A 772 15.69 -14.96 -9.58
C THR A 772 15.75 -15.92 -10.79
N LEU A 773 16.45 -15.55 -11.87
CA LEU A 773 16.59 -16.40 -13.07
C LEU A 773 17.37 -17.68 -12.78
N ALA A 774 18.31 -17.71 -11.85
CA ALA A 774 18.98 -18.92 -11.40
C ALA A 774 18.08 -19.81 -10.51
N ALA A 775 17.26 -19.19 -9.66
CA ALA A 775 16.38 -19.90 -8.73
C ALA A 775 15.21 -20.63 -9.43
N LEU A 776 14.66 -20.06 -10.50
CA LEU A 776 13.53 -20.64 -11.23
C LEU A 776 13.81 -22.04 -11.83
N PRO A 777 14.91 -22.28 -12.58
CA PRO A 777 15.28 -23.63 -13.04
C PRO A 777 15.53 -24.61 -11.88
N VAL A 778 16.16 -24.15 -10.81
CA VAL A 778 16.39 -24.98 -9.61
C VAL A 778 15.05 -25.45 -9.04
N TRP A 779 14.08 -24.54 -8.89
CA TRP A 779 12.73 -24.87 -8.44
C TRP A 779 12.02 -25.86 -9.38
N LEU A 780 12.11 -25.63 -10.69
CA LEU A 780 11.50 -26.52 -11.70
C LEU A 780 12.09 -27.93 -11.63
N VAL A 781 13.42 -28.07 -11.65
CA VAL A 781 14.11 -29.37 -11.57
C VAL A 781 13.81 -30.08 -10.24
N TYR A 782 13.89 -29.35 -9.13
CA TYR A 782 13.55 -29.86 -7.80
C TYR A 782 12.11 -30.41 -7.74
N THR A 783 11.15 -29.64 -8.17
CA THR A 783 9.72 -30.02 -8.16
C THR A 783 9.46 -31.20 -9.10
N ALA A 784 9.98 -31.15 -10.32
CA ALA A 784 9.83 -32.21 -11.32
C ALA A 784 10.43 -33.51 -10.83
N TYR A 785 11.63 -33.48 -10.22
CA TYR A 785 12.29 -34.68 -9.65
C TYR A 785 11.39 -35.40 -8.61
N PHE A 786 10.83 -34.62 -7.66
CA PHE A 786 9.98 -35.23 -6.61
C PHE A 786 8.63 -35.72 -7.14
N VAL A 787 8.05 -35.04 -8.12
CA VAL A 787 6.83 -35.50 -8.82
C VAL A 787 7.10 -36.80 -9.58
N TRP A 788 8.21 -36.88 -10.32
CA TRP A 788 8.62 -38.10 -11.03
C TRP A 788 8.87 -39.26 -10.07
N ARG A 789 9.62 -39.03 -8.99
CA ARG A 789 9.91 -40.03 -7.96
C ARG A 789 8.64 -40.56 -7.29
N LYS A 790 7.64 -39.71 -7.06
CA LYS A 790 6.34 -40.10 -6.49
C LYS A 790 5.57 -40.98 -7.47
N ARG A 791 5.52 -40.62 -8.76
CA ARG A 791 4.87 -41.41 -9.81
C ARG A 791 5.52 -42.80 -9.99
N LYS A 792 6.85 -42.89 -9.91
CA LYS A 792 7.56 -44.17 -10.01
C LYS A 792 7.22 -45.08 -8.83
N LYS A 793 7.09 -44.56 -7.60
CA LYS A 793 6.69 -45.35 -6.41
C LYS A 793 5.22 -45.76 -6.42
N SER A 794 4.34 -45.08 -7.13
CA SER A 794 2.94 -45.48 -7.24
C SER A 794 2.68 -46.51 -8.33
N LYS A 795 3.65 -46.80 -9.20
CA LYS A 795 3.60 -47.81 -10.24
C LYS A 795 4.25 -49.17 -9.85
N VAL A 796 4.98 -49.18 -8.74
CA VAL A 796 5.51 -50.38 -8.03
C VAL A 796 4.62 -50.65 -6.81
#